data_d533b7ce7444a42f23ad33d39f1f15cc
#
_entry.id   d533b7ce7444a42f23ad33d39f1f15cc
#
_cell.length_a   1.000
_cell.length_b   1.000
_cell.length_c   1.000
_cell.angle_alpha   90.00
_cell.angle_beta   90.00
_cell.angle_gamma   90.00
#
_symmetry.space_group_name_H-M   'P 1'
#
loop_
_entity.id
_entity.type
_entity.pdbx_description
1 polymer ?
#
loop_
_entity_poly.entity_id
_entity_poly.type
_entity_poly.pdbx_seq_one_letter_code
_entity_poly.pdbx_strand_id
1 'polypeptide(L)'
;MGKDTTLKNLLKDSLLYPNKDKERLLSYLEKKLIQLGLPSKEIETILLNLEEKIEEYKSFQKQIPFSNIIQVIKEQEKQEAKDTTDMSLMVATPKEGLILEWDREKIVKALIAEADLPRREAEDIAFAVEEKILSSGAKIINVSLIRELVDNELFERGYRKKLHRQESLGIPVYDLNQIIFSKTKENANVNINNPEAVNLVIAETILKQYALKHIFSPEIVNAHLRGKIHLHDLGYPVRVYCSAHSLEYIKKYGLSLLNLSTSSSPPKHGMTLVGHLNTFLASMQAFYAGALGIGYINIFFAPLTQELDDKALKQLMQYLIFSCSQNAFSRGGQTLFIDFNVHLGVPSYLKDVPALGPKGKYMLKKPKDQIEYLDDVPRDENDKLIQPKRGRILTYGDFEKEAQRVLKVMMDIWRAGDRKGRPFPFPKMDLHLNQESFEDSNQLQLLRYACQIAAENGAPYFIFDRDEVTLSACCRLRTQVKDNYVINHPESMRFCGFQNVTVNLPQAAYRARGDIDKTIEEVEKMVELAMEAHLQKKSFIEKIMSKEGLPLWQVGKKAEDGRPYIDLNREDTSYIVGMIGLNECVKFLTGQELHESKESYNLGLKIISAMYLKAKELEKKYKLNLKLEESPAESASLRLAKIDLQEFPEEASKIVRGNKEKGEVYYTNSVHFAPDAPIDIISRIVGQGRFHTLIESGAITHVFLGEQAPSSESIFNLVQKTWEETQTAQLTISPEFTYCQDCHRLSRGYNR
;
A
#
# COMPACT_ATOMS: atom_id res chain seq x y z
N MET A 1 -17.38 29.43 41.49
CA MET A 1 -16.61 29.74 40.24
C MET A 1 -15.56 30.86 40.37
N GLY A 2 -15.72 31.86 41.26
CA GLY A 2 -14.78 32.99 41.35
C GLY A 2 -13.51 32.74 42.16
N LYS A 3 -13.59 32.05 43.30
CA LYS A 3 -12.46 31.89 44.23
C LYS A 3 -11.36 30.95 43.68
N ASP A 4 -11.77 29.87 43.03
CA ASP A 4 -10.86 28.82 42.50
C ASP A 4 -9.98 29.34 41.34
N THR A 5 -10.56 30.08 40.42
CA THR A 5 -9.84 30.68 39.28
C THR A 5 -8.79 31.71 39.74
N THR A 6 -9.05 32.41 40.82
CA THR A 6 -8.19 33.45 41.34
C THR A 6 -7.02 32.86 42.14
N LEU A 7 -7.23 31.78 42.87
CA LEU A 7 -6.15 31.03 43.56
C LEU A 7 -5.17 30.44 42.52
N LYS A 8 -5.71 29.89 41.43
CA LYS A 8 -4.94 29.37 40.32
C LYS A 8 -4.07 30.43 39.64
N ASN A 9 -4.57 31.62 39.40
CA ASN A 9 -3.80 32.72 38.83
C ASN A 9 -2.71 33.24 39.79
N LEU A 10 -2.98 33.19 41.07
CA LEU A 10 -2.04 33.61 42.12
C LEU A 10 -0.81 32.71 42.20
N LEU A 11 -1.02 31.42 42.08
CA LEU A 11 0.05 30.43 42.04
C LEU A 11 0.88 30.56 40.75
N LYS A 12 0.26 30.84 39.65
CA LYS A 12 0.92 31.11 38.37
C LYS A 12 1.84 32.36 38.42
N ASP A 13 1.33 33.44 39.01
CA ASP A 13 2.08 34.69 39.17
C ASP A 13 3.25 34.52 40.13
N SER A 14 3.16 33.68 41.16
CA SER A 14 4.23 33.43 42.12
C SER A 14 5.40 32.61 41.53
N LEU A 15 5.12 31.77 40.55
CA LEU A 15 6.12 30.97 39.80
C LEU A 15 6.97 31.79 38.80
N LEU A 16 6.41 32.90 38.30
CA LEU A 16 7.10 33.77 37.34
C LEU A 16 8.27 34.52 37.93
N TYR A 17 8.47 34.51 39.29
CA TYR A 17 9.47 35.26 40.02
C TYR A 17 10.27 34.42 41.03
N PRO A 18 10.96 33.37 40.61
CA PRO A 18 11.64 32.42 41.51
C PRO A 18 12.74 33.03 42.37
N ASN A 19 13.25 34.21 42.04
CA ASN A 19 14.34 34.88 42.74
C ASN A 19 13.92 36.08 43.62
N LYS A 20 12.65 36.20 43.98
CA LYS A 20 12.16 37.25 44.89
C LYS A 20 12.50 36.92 46.34
N ASP A 21 12.88 37.96 47.09
CA ASP A 21 13.00 37.88 48.54
C ASP A 21 11.71 37.25 49.16
N LYS A 22 11.92 36.41 50.17
CA LYS A 22 10.85 35.75 50.93
C LYS A 22 9.77 36.77 51.38
N GLU A 23 10.16 37.89 51.90
CA GLU A 23 9.20 38.91 52.37
C GLU A 23 8.36 39.51 51.25
N ARG A 24 8.92 39.71 50.08
CA ARG A 24 8.18 40.19 48.91
C ARG A 24 7.16 39.15 48.40
N LEU A 25 7.53 37.86 48.44
CA LEU A 25 6.65 36.77 48.04
C LEU A 25 5.50 36.63 49.03
N LEU A 26 5.76 36.62 50.33
CA LEU A 26 4.75 36.54 51.38
C LEU A 26 3.82 37.74 51.33
N SER A 27 4.34 38.95 51.18
CA SER A 27 3.51 40.17 51.09
C SER A 27 2.65 40.22 49.83
N TYR A 28 3.17 39.67 48.70
CA TYR A 28 2.39 39.54 47.49
C TYR A 28 1.24 38.53 47.65
N LEU A 29 1.52 37.37 48.23
CA LEU A 29 0.53 36.33 48.49
C LEU A 29 -0.53 36.81 49.48
N GLU A 30 -0.15 37.50 50.54
CA GLU A 30 -1.08 38.10 51.53
C GLU A 30 -2.10 39.03 50.85
N LYS A 31 -1.60 40.00 50.05
CA LYS A 31 -2.49 40.92 49.31
C LYS A 31 -3.46 40.21 48.39
N LYS A 32 -3.03 39.16 47.80
CA LYS A 32 -3.84 38.38 46.85
C LYS A 32 -4.87 37.50 47.59
N LEU A 33 -4.49 36.89 48.72
CA LEU A 33 -5.40 36.12 49.55
C LEU A 33 -6.50 37.03 50.18
N ILE A 34 -6.17 38.27 50.56
CA ILE A 34 -7.12 39.29 50.99
C ILE A 34 -8.10 39.61 49.82
N GLN A 35 -7.59 39.81 48.61
CA GLN A 35 -8.47 40.07 47.46
C GLN A 35 -9.41 38.92 47.13
N LEU A 36 -9.06 37.70 47.50
CA LEU A 36 -9.91 36.53 47.41
C LEU A 36 -11.01 36.43 48.47
N GLY A 37 -10.97 37.35 49.46
CA GLY A 37 -11.96 37.39 50.53
C GLY A 37 -11.80 36.30 51.56
N LEU A 38 -10.61 35.73 51.75
CA LEU A 38 -10.32 34.77 52.81
C LEU A 38 -10.33 35.45 54.18
N PRO A 39 -10.78 34.78 55.24
CA PRO A 39 -10.73 35.30 56.58
C PRO A 39 -9.30 35.57 57.04
N SER A 40 -9.03 36.68 57.74
CA SER A 40 -7.68 37.07 58.16
C SER A 40 -6.93 35.99 58.94
N LYS A 41 -7.63 35.19 59.74
CA LYS A 41 -7.07 34.06 60.48
C LYS A 41 -6.60 32.89 59.60
N GLU A 42 -7.28 32.64 58.48
CA GLU A 42 -6.89 31.63 57.49
C GLU A 42 -5.67 32.11 56.69
N ILE A 43 -5.64 33.38 56.32
CA ILE A 43 -4.52 34.03 55.64
C ILE A 43 -3.24 33.93 56.48
N GLU A 44 -3.33 34.26 57.74
CA GLU A 44 -2.18 34.24 58.71
C GLU A 44 -1.65 32.80 58.85
N THR A 45 -2.53 31.80 58.94
CA THR A 45 -2.15 30.40 59.06
C THR A 45 -1.47 29.89 57.76
N ILE A 46 -1.98 30.27 56.61
CA ILE A 46 -1.39 29.89 55.28
C ILE A 46 -0.01 30.51 55.14
N LEU A 47 0.16 31.78 55.52
CA LEU A 47 1.45 32.49 55.38
C LEU A 47 2.50 31.95 56.35
N LEU A 48 2.13 31.64 57.61
CA LEU A 48 2.99 31.00 58.59
C LEU A 48 3.51 29.64 58.14
N ASN A 49 2.64 28.78 57.67
CA ASN A 49 3.01 27.47 57.19
C ASN A 49 3.92 27.55 55.92
N LEU A 50 3.68 28.56 55.09
CA LEU A 50 4.51 28.80 53.89
C LEU A 50 5.89 29.34 54.27
N GLU A 51 5.95 30.23 55.28
CA GLU A 51 7.17 30.76 55.82
C GLU A 51 8.07 29.70 56.44
N GLU A 52 7.50 28.80 57.22
CA GLU A 52 8.22 27.68 57.84
C GLU A 52 8.80 26.75 56.79
N LYS A 53 8.05 26.43 55.73
CA LYS A 53 8.55 25.63 54.64
C LYS A 53 9.61 26.32 53.76
N ILE A 54 9.53 27.62 53.57
CA ILE A 54 10.59 28.41 52.87
C ILE A 54 11.89 28.37 53.67
N GLU A 55 11.86 28.48 54.99
CA GLU A 55 13.06 28.41 55.84
C GLU A 55 13.70 27.02 55.81
N GLU A 56 12.88 25.96 55.88
CA GLU A 56 13.37 24.58 55.76
C GLU A 56 14.17 24.33 54.47
N TYR A 57 13.75 24.93 53.34
CA TYR A 57 14.46 24.79 52.05
C TYR A 57 15.65 25.73 51.84
N LYS A 58 15.76 26.85 52.55
CA LYS A 58 16.91 27.75 52.52
C LYS A 58 18.21 27.05 52.93
N SER A 59 18.12 26.15 53.90
CA SER A 59 19.29 25.41 54.41
C SER A 59 19.94 24.48 53.41
N PHE A 60 19.25 24.13 52.29
CA PHE A 60 19.72 23.21 51.27
C PHE A 60 20.12 23.87 49.94
N GLN A 61 20.07 25.20 49.81
CA GLN A 61 20.29 25.95 48.56
C GLN A 61 19.42 25.45 47.37
N LYS A 62 18.28 24.81 47.64
CA LYS A 62 17.36 24.31 46.62
C LYS A 62 16.21 25.30 46.42
N GLN A 63 15.78 25.47 45.16
CA GLN A 63 14.51 26.14 44.87
C GLN A 63 13.36 25.36 45.57
N ILE A 64 12.41 26.08 46.14
CA ILE A 64 11.26 25.47 46.81
C ILE A 64 10.44 24.73 45.75
N PRO A 65 10.28 23.39 45.85
CA PRO A 65 9.42 22.66 44.90
C PRO A 65 7.99 23.18 45.05
N PHE A 66 7.39 23.46 43.93
CA PHE A 66 6.05 24.01 43.87
C PHE A 66 4.99 23.10 44.51
N SER A 67 5.18 21.78 44.47
CA SER A 67 4.39 20.79 45.16
C SER A 67 4.20 21.08 46.66
N ASN A 68 5.25 21.62 47.31
CA ASN A 68 5.20 21.94 48.76
C ASN A 68 4.38 23.20 49.07
N ILE A 69 4.39 24.18 48.17
CA ILE A 69 3.52 25.37 48.29
C ILE A 69 2.05 24.94 48.18
N ILE A 70 1.74 24.08 47.22
CA ILE A 70 0.41 23.56 47.02
C ILE A 70 -0.06 22.67 48.20
N GLN A 71 0.85 21.84 48.74
CA GLN A 71 0.55 21.00 49.86
C GLN A 71 0.13 21.83 51.08
N VAL A 72 0.85 22.94 51.37
CA VAL A 72 0.48 23.85 52.46
C VAL A 72 -0.88 24.48 52.25
N ILE A 73 -1.21 24.87 51.03
CA ILE A 73 -2.53 25.45 50.70
C ILE A 73 -3.64 24.37 50.76
N LYS A 74 -3.37 23.15 50.22
CA LYS A 74 -4.32 22.04 50.24
C LYS A 74 -4.60 21.46 51.65
N GLU A 75 -3.61 21.47 52.56
CA GLU A 75 -3.81 21.00 53.93
C GLU A 75 -4.77 21.88 54.72
N GLN A 76 -4.91 23.16 54.34
CA GLN A 76 -5.88 24.10 54.94
C GLN A 76 -7.30 23.95 54.31
N GLU A 77 -7.38 23.50 53.06
CA GLU A 77 -8.65 23.34 52.30
C GLU A 77 -9.22 21.91 52.34
N LYS A 78 -8.71 21.04 53.22
CA LYS A 78 -8.93 19.58 53.23
C LYS A 78 -10.36 19.05 53.31
N GLN A 79 -11.37 19.90 53.36
CA GLN A 79 -12.76 19.48 53.37
C GLN A 79 -13.59 19.69 52.11
N GLU A 80 -13.09 20.44 51.10
CA GLU A 80 -13.89 20.74 49.91
C GLU A 80 -13.22 20.45 48.54
N ALA A 81 -11.94 20.09 48.45
CA ALA A 81 -11.21 20.06 47.20
C ALA A 81 -10.80 18.66 46.71
N LYS A 82 -11.75 17.81 46.42
CA LYS A 82 -11.49 16.61 45.60
C LYS A 82 -11.34 16.89 44.08
N ASP A 83 -11.56 18.13 43.65
CA ASP A 83 -11.70 18.49 42.23
C ASP A 83 -10.70 19.54 41.71
N THR A 84 -9.67 19.96 42.43
CA THR A 84 -8.71 20.95 41.98
C THR A 84 -7.57 20.31 41.20
N THR A 85 -7.42 20.74 39.93
CA THR A 85 -6.27 20.42 39.05
C THR A 85 -5.10 21.35 39.37
N ASP A 86 -3.87 20.80 39.47
CA ASP A 86 -2.68 21.63 39.67
C ASP A 86 -2.29 22.39 38.40
N MET A 87 -2.36 23.73 38.48
CA MET A 87 -2.12 24.63 37.33
C MET A 87 -0.68 25.08 37.16
N SER A 88 0.22 24.67 38.01
CA SER A 88 1.64 24.99 37.88
C SER A 88 2.38 24.07 36.93
N LEU A 89 1.80 22.93 36.71
CA LEU A 89 2.34 21.92 35.81
C LEU A 89 1.99 22.27 34.37
N MET A 90 3.00 22.28 33.51
CA MET A 90 2.86 22.60 32.11
C MET A 90 3.04 21.33 31.28
N VAL A 91 2.24 21.20 30.24
CA VAL A 91 2.27 20.04 29.32
C VAL A 91 2.75 20.48 27.96
N ALA A 92 3.87 19.93 27.51
CA ALA A 92 4.36 20.09 26.15
C ALA A 92 3.63 19.14 25.19
N THR A 93 2.94 19.70 24.20
CA THR A 93 2.21 18.91 23.20
C THR A 93 3.06 18.67 21.96
N PRO A 94 3.12 17.43 21.41
CA PRO A 94 3.94 17.13 20.23
C PRO A 94 3.43 17.81 18.96
N LYS A 95 2.12 18.03 18.83
CA LYS A 95 1.47 18.41 17.59
C LYS A 95 1.61 19.89 17.22
N GLU A 96 1.76 20.76 18.21
CA GLU A 96 1.72 22.21 17.96
C GLU A 96 2.88 22.97 18.65
N GLY A 97 3.79 22.26 19.33
CA GLY A 97 4.87 22.90 20.11
C GLY A 97 4.33 23.80 21.24
N LEU A 98 3.03 23.73 21.54
CA LEU A 98 2.37 24.51 22.54
C LEU A 98 2.61 23.93 23.92
N ILE A 99 2.88 24.79 24.88
CA ILE A 99 2.88 24.46 26.28
C ILE A 99 1.50 24.81 26.83
N LEU A 100 0.76 23.78 27.26
CA LEU A 100 -0.57 23.92 27.82
C LEU A 100 -0.53 23.77 29.34
N GLU A 101 -1.52 24.33 29.99
CA GLU A 101 -1.73 24.11 31.42
C GLU A 101 -2.13 22.65 31.66
N TRP A 102 -1.73 22.09 32.82
CA TRP A 102 -2.13 20.78 33.24
C TRP A 102 -3.66 20.74 33.44
N ASP A 103 -4.27 19.68 32.94
CA ASP A 103 -5.70 19.43 33.07
C ASP A 103 -5.91 17.93 33.28
N ARG A 104 -6.12 17.53 34.55
CA ARG A 104 -6.38 16.15 34.95
C ARG A 104 -7.61 15.55 34.25
N GLU A 105 -8.60 16.36 33.97
CA GLU A 105 -9.83 15.91 33.29
C GLU A 105 -9.57 15.36 31.88
N LYS A 106 -8.47 15.76 31.22
CA LYS A 106 -8.05 15.18 29.94
C LYS A 106 -7.65 13.72 30.07
N ILE A 107 -7.01 13.34 31.18
CA ILE A 107 -6.67 11.93 31.46
C ILE A 107 -7.96 11.14 31.72
N VAL A 108 -8.86 11.70 32.54
CA VAL A 108 -10.17 11.06 32.85
C VAL A 108 -10.94 10.79 31.54
N LYS A 109 -11.07 11.80 30.67
CA LYS A 109 -11.75 11.68 29.40
C LYS A 109 -11.09 10.63 28.48
N ALA A 110 -9.76 10.60 28.42
CA ALA A 110 -9.01 9.63 27.64
C ALA A 110 -9.23 8.20 28.16
N LEU A 111 -9.17 7.99 29.48
CA LEU A 111 -9.40 6.70 30.12
C LEU A 111 -10.81 6.16 29.89
N ILE A 112 -11.82 7.03 29.93
CA ILE A 112 -13.20 6.66 29.60
C ILE A 112 -13.33 6.30 28.13
N ALA A 113 -12.79 7.12 27.22
CA ALA A 113 -12.95 6.95 25.77
C ALA A 113 -12.16 5.78 25.20
N GLU A 114 -10.92 5.57 25.67
CA GLU A 114 -9.99 4.60 25.10
C GLU A 114 -10.00 3.27 25.89
N ALA A 115 -9.99 3.33 27.23
CA ALA A 115 -9.97 2.15 28.10
C ALA A 115 -11.35 1.69 28.56
N ASP A 116 -12.41 2.42 28.23
CA ASP A 116 -13.78 2.10 28.67
C ASP A 116 -13.85 1.88 30.20
N LEU A 117 -13.24 2.80 30.93
CA LEU A 117 -13.26 2.79 32.38
C LEU A 117 -14.48 3.55 32.94
N PRO A 118 -15.09 3.10 34.06
CA PRO A 118 -16.04 3.91 34.80
C PRO A 118 -15.38 5.22 35.23
N ARG A 119 -16.16 6.32 35.25
CA ARG A 119 -15.66 7.65 35.56
C ARG A 119 -14.87 7.71 36.88
N ARG A 120 -15.39 7.06 37.93
CA ARG A 120 -14.76 7.01 39.26
C ARG A 120 -13.35 6.38 39.20
N GLU A 121 -13.21 5.25 38.52
CA GLU A 121 -11.91 4.58 38.35
C GLU A 121 -10.94 5.42 37.55
N ALA A 122 -11.43 6.09 36.48
CA ALA A 122 -10.65 7.01 35.68
C ALA A 122 -10.16 8.23 36.48
N GLU A 123 -10.98 8.79 37.35
CA GLU A 123 -10.63 9.87 38.27
C GLU A 123 -9.56 9.42 39.28
N ASP A 124 -9.70 8.22 39.88
CA ASP A 124 -8.72 7.66 40.81
C ASP A 124 -7.34 7.42 40.16
N ILE A 125 -7.32 6.96 38.91
CA ILE A 125 -6.07 6.80 38.15
C ILE A 125 -5.47 8.16 37.82
N ALA A 126 -6.26 9.08 37.30
CA ALA A 126 -5.81 10.41 36.94
C ALA A 126 -5.23 11.18 38.14
N PHE A 127 -5.80 11.00 39.31
CA PHE A 127 -5.29 11.55 40.54
C PHE A 127 -3.96 10.94 40.96
N ALA A 128 -3.81 9.61 40.90
CA ALA A 128 -2.53 8.94 41.20
C ALA A 128 -1.40 9.33 40.24
N VAL A 129 -1.71 9.51 38.96
CA VAL A 129 -0.75 10.03 37.96
C VAL A 129 -0.34 11.47 38.32
N GLU A 130 -1.29 12.34 38.67
CA GLU A 130 -0.99 13.71 39.07
C GLU A 130 -0.05 13.76 40.30
N GLU A 131 -0.32 12.94 41.33
CA GLU A 131 0.56 12.83 42.51
C GLU A 131 1.98 12.36 42.15
N LYS A 132 2.12 11.35 41.29
CA LYS A 132 3.43 10.88 40.83
C LYS A 132 4.20 11.98 40.11
N ILE A 133 3.54 12.75 39.25
CA ILE A 133 4.15 13.87 38.54
C ILE A 133 4.58 14.97 39.51
N LEU A 134 3.70 15.37 40.44
CA LEU A 134 4.00 16.42 41.40
C LEU A 134 5.16 16.02 42.32
N SER A 135 5.19 14.78 42.78
CA SER A 135 6.28 14.26 43.62
C SER A 135 7.62 14.21 42.88
N SER A 136 7.64 14.16 41.55
CA SER A 136 8.87 14.18 40.76
C SER A 136 9.53 15.57 40.70
N GLY A 137 8.83 16.65 41.09
CA GLY A 137 9.31 18.03 40.99
C GLY A 137 9.38 18.56 39.55
N ALA A 138 8.81 17.87 38.57
CA ALA A 138 8.78 18.29 37.16
C ALA A 138 7.88 19.54 36.99
N LYS A 139 8.42 20.59 36.32
CA LYS A 139 7.68 21.81 36.01
C LYS A 139 7.01 21.73 34.63
N ILE A 140 7.62 21.02 33.71
CA ILE A 140 7.13 20.76 32.37
C ILE A 140 7.20 19.26 32.12
N ILE A 141 6.12 18.68 31.67
CA ILE A 141 6.02 17.27 31.34
C ILE A 141 5.51 17.12 29.91
N ASN A 142 5.97 16.12 29.20
CA ASN A 142 5.46 15.81 27.87
C ASN A 142 4.30 14.81 27.95
N VAL A 143 3.45 14.83 26.93
CA VAL A 143 2.28 13.94 26.83
C VAL A 143 2.68 12.46 26.86
N SER A 144 3.84 12.11 26.31
CA SER A 144 4.32 10.71 26.29
C SER A 144 4.60 10.20 27.69
N LEU A 145 5.25 10.99 28.54
CA LEU A 145 5.53 10.59 29.93
C LEU A 145 4.22 10.49 30.75
N ILE A 146 3.26 11.41 30.50
CA ILE A 146 1.93 11.29 31.13
C ILE A 146 1.29 9.96 30.77
N ARG A 147 1.36 9.57 29.48
CA ARG A 147 0.81 8.31 29.00
C ARG A 147 1.48 7.09 29.63
N GLU A 148 2.81 7.09 29.74
CA GLU A 148 3.56 6.02 30.40
C GLU A 148 3.17 5.88 31.89
N LEU A 149 2.95 7.00 32.59
CA LEU A 149 2.48 6.96 33.98
C LEU A 149 1.06 6.43 34.10
N VAL A 150 0.17 6.78 33.17
CA VAL A 150 -1.18 6.22 33.09
C VAL A 150 -1.13 4.72 32.81
N ASP A 151 -0.31 4.30 31.88
CA ASP A 151 -0.12 2.88 31.53
C ASP A 151 0.43 2.08 32.70
N ASN A 152 1.36 2.65 33.48
CA ASN A 152 1.87 2.05 34.70
C ASN A 152 0.78 1.89 35.77
N GLU A 153 -0.06 2.91 35.98
CA GLU A 153 -1.21 2.82 36.90
C GLU A 153 -2.20 1.73 36.49
N LEU A 154 -2.52 1.63 35.18
CA LEU A 154 -3.36 0.57 34.66
C LEU A 154 -2.75 -0.82 34.86
N PHE A 155 -1.43 -0.95 34.67
CA PHE A 155 -0.70 -2.19 34.90
C PHE A 155 -0.71 -2.61 36.37
N GLU A 156 -0.36 -1.68 37.30
CA GLU A 156 -0.31 -1.90 38.73
C GLU A 156 -1.68 -2.30 39.29
N ARG A 157 -2.77 -1.72 38.78
CA ARG A 157 -4.16 -2.02 39.17
C ARG A 157 -4.76 -3.24 38.49
N GLY A 158 -4.00 -3.93 37.63
CA GLY A 158 -4.40 -5.19 36.97
C GLY A 158 -5.30 -5.02 35.75
N TYR A 159 -5.47 -3.80 35.20
CA TYR A 159 -6.28 -3.54 34.02
C TYR A 159 -5.59 -3.93 32.71
N ARG A 160 -4.94 -5.08 32.66
CA ARG A 160 -4.11 -5.55 31.52
C ARG A 160 -4.82 -5.50 30.17
N LYS A 161 -6.10 -5.90 30.09
CA LYS A 161 -6.88 -5.86 28.84
C LYS A 161 -7.16 -4.43 28.37
N LYS A 162 -7.28 -3.49 29.30
CA LYS A 162 -7.55 -2.08 29.02
C LYS A 162 -6.28 -1.33 28.65
N LEU A 163 -5.15 -1.71 29.24
CA LEU A 163 -3.82 -1.21 28.89
C LEU A 163 -3.52 -1.38 27.38
N HIS A 164 -3.80 -2.55 26.80
CA HIS A 164 -3.59 -2.79 25.37
C HIS A 164 -4.36 -1.83 24.44
N ARG A 165 -5.47 -1.27 24.90
CA ARG A 165 -6.25 -0.29 24.12
C ARG A 165 -5.63 1.12 24.16
N GLN A 166 -4.86 1.40 25.19
CA GLN A 166 -4.26 2.71 25.44
C GLN A 166 -2.78 2.84 25.09
N GLU A 167 -2.10 1.74 24.79
CA GLU A 167 -0.69 1.79 24.42
C GLU A 167 -0.40 2.86 23.36
N SER A 168 0.54 3.74 23.66
CA SER A 168 0.98 4.76 22.68
C SER A 168 1.64 4.10 21.47
N LEU A 169 1.38 4.65 20.27
CA LEU A 169 2.11 4.30 19.08
C LEU A 169 3.36 5.18 19.02
N GLY A 170 4.52 4.57 18.78
CA GLY A 170 5.75 5.36 18.81
C GLY A 170 6.94 4.62 18.23
N ILE A 171 8.02 5.35 18.05
CA ILE A 171 9.33 4.85 17.63
C ILE A 171 10.35 5.26 18.71
N PRO A 172 11.05 4.32 19.36
CA PRO A 172 12.13 4.64 20.27
C PRO A 172 13.23 5.48 19.59
N VAL A 173 13.87 6.38 20.33
CA VAL A 173 14.91 7.26 19.77
C VAL A 173 16.05 6.44 19.13
N TYR A 174 16.39 5.28 19.69
CA TYR A 174 17.40 4.39 19.10
C TYR A 174 16.99 3.94 17.69
N ASP A 175 15.76 3.45 17.51
CA ASP A 175 15.27 2.97 16.21
C ASP A 175 15.09 4.14 15.22
N LEU A 176 14.66 5.31 15.71
CA LEU A 176 14.59 6.52 14.90
C LEU A 176 15.97 6.93 14.37
N ASN A 177 17.01 6.85 15.20
CA ASN A 177 18.38 7.08 14.76
C ASN A 177 18.82 6.07 13.71
N GLN A 178 18.43 4.78 13.84
CA GLN A 178 18.70 3.78 12.81
C GLN A 178 18.01 4.15 11.48
N ILE A 179 16.77 4.62 11.51
CA ILE A 179 16.05 5.08 10.32
C ILE A 179 16.74 6.27 9.66
N ILE A 180 17.21 7.24 10.45
CA ILE A 180 17.83 8.47 9.93
C ILE A 180 19.24 8.21 9.39
N PHE A 181 20.07 7.44 10.11
CA PHE A 181 21.50 7.31 9.84
C PHE A 181 21.91 6.02 9.14
N SER A 182 20.98 5.09 8.88
CA SER A 182 21.25 3.86 8.12
C SER A 182 20.55 3.86 6.77
N LYS A 183 21.09 3.08 5.81
CA LYS A 183 20.40 2.82 4.55
C LYS A 183 19.19 1.93 4.81
N THR A 184 18.00 2.41 4.49
CA THR A 184 16.77 1.60 4.54
C THR A 184 16.85 0.48 3.50
N LYS A 185 16.60 -0.75 3.93
CA LYS A 185 16.62 -1.94 3.07
C LYS A 185 15.22 -2.52 2.80
N GLU A 186 14.15 -1.83 3.22
CA GLU A 186 12.80 -2.40 3.18
C GLU A 186 12.22 -2.54 1.77
N ASN A 187 12.75 -1.77 0.80
CA ASN A 187 12.29 -1.87 -0.58
C ASN A 187 13.48 -1.92 -1.54
N ALA A 188 13.59 -3.01 -2.30
CA ALA A 188 14.65 -3.20 -3.29
C ALA A 188 14.69 -2.11 -4.38
N ASN A 189 13.58 -1.41 -4.60
CA ASN A 189 13.44 -0.34 -5.58
C ASN A 189 13.83 1.06 -5.04
N VAL A 190 14.10 1.20 -3.75
CA VAL A 190 14.57 2.46 -3.14
C VAL A 190 16.09 2.45 -3.06
N ASN A 191 16.73 3.08 -4.02
CA ASN A 191 18.20 3.11 -4.12
C ASN A 191 18.87 4.24 -3.31
N ILE A 192 18.11 5.23 -2.87
CA ILE A 192 18.64 6.45 -2.24
C ILE A 192 17.84 6.74 -0.98
N ASN A 193 18.53 6.87 0.16
CA ASN A 193 17.96 7.43 1.36
C ASN A 193 17.92 8.96 1.20
N ASN A 194 16.72 9.53 1.22
CA ASN A 194 16.48 10.98 1.14
C ASN A 194 15.48 11.39 2.24
N PRO A 195 15.29 12.69 2.53
CA PRO A 195 14.38 13.13 3.59
C PRO A 195 12.95 12.57 3.48
N GLU A 196 12.41 12.46 2.26
CA GLU A 196 11.08 11.88 2.04
C GLU A 196 11.04 10.38 2.32
N ALA A 197 12.12 9.65 2.05
CA ALA A 197 12.22 8.23 2.42
C ALA A 197 12.24 8.05 3.94
N VAL A 198 12.93 8.92 4.69
CA VAL A 198 12.92 8.92 6.16
C VAL A 198 11.50 9.18 6.69
N ASN A 199 10.82 10.21 6.18
CA ASN A 199 9.43 10.51 6.53
C ASN A 199 8.51 9.32 6.26
N LEU A 200 8.68 8.67 5.10
CA LEU A 200 7.89 7.51 4.72
C LEU A 200 8.08 6.34 5.68
N VAL A 201 9.33 5.97 6.01
CA VAL A 201 9.62 4.84 6.91
C VAL A 201 9.08 5.10 8.32
N ILE A 202 9.19 6.34 8.82
CA ILE A 202 8.59 6.74 10.10
C ILE A 202 7.07 6.53 10.05
N ALA A 203 6.42 7.05 9.00
CA ALA A 203 4.97 6.92 8.81
C ALA A 203 4.54 5.44 8.71
N GLU A 204 5.23 4.63 7.91
CA GLU A 204 4.97 3.20 7.75
C GLU A 204 5.08 2.45 9.07
N THR A 205 6.12 2.75 9.86
CA THR A 205 6.34 2.10 11.17
C THR A 205 5.19 2.38 12.13
N ILE A 206 4.74 3.63 12.23
CA ILE A 206 3.61 4.03 13.08
C ILE A 206 2.28 3.44 12.57
N LEU A 207 2.03 3.56 11.26
CA LEU A 207 0.79 3.08 10.67
C LEU A 207 0.65 1.55 10.74
N LYS A 208 1.78 0.81 10.66
CA LYS A 208 1.80 -0.64 10.88
C LYS A 208 1.38 -1.00 12.31
N GLN A 209 1.90 -0.29 13.32
CA GLN A 209 1.47 -0.48 14.71
C GLN A 209 -0.03 -0.18 14.87
N TYR A 210 -0.50 0.93 14.28
CA TYR A 210 -1.92 1.29 14.28
C TYR A 210 -2.78 0.19 13.64
N ALA A 211 -2.39 -0.31 12.48
CA ALA A 211 -3.14 -1.35 11.80
C ALA A 211 -3.28 -2.62 12.64
N LEU A 212 -2.17 -3.10 13.23
CA LEU A 212 -2.16 -4.28 14.08
C LEU A 212 -2.96 -4.10 15.39
N LYS A 213 -3.05 -2.88 15.93
CA LYS A 213 -3.75 -2.62 17.21
C LYS A 213 -5.22 -2.25 17.04
N HIS A 214 -5.59 -1.57 15.95
CA HIS A 214 -6.88 -0.91 15.83
C HIS A 214 -7.73 -1.33 14.62
N ILE A 215 -7.13 -1.99 13.62
CA ILE A 215 -7.86 -2.44 12.44
C ILE A 215 -8.14 -3.93 12.52
N PHE A 216 -7.11 -4.72 12.88
CA PHE A 216 -7.22 -6.17 12.90
C PHE A 216 -7.50 -6.71 14.30
N SER A 217 -8.32 -7.77 14.38
CA SER A 217 -8.60 -8.47 15.63
C SER A 217 -7.34 -9.16 16.18
N PRO A 218 -7.28 -9.44 17.48
CA PRO A 218 -6.18 -10.20 18.09
C PRO A 218 -5.91 -11.55 17.41
N GLU A 219 -6.94 -12.20 16.86
CA GLU A 219 -6.82 -13.46 16.14
C GLU A 219 -6.02 -13.27 14.83
N ILE A 220 -6.40 -12.28 14.02
CA ILE A 220 -5.71 -11.97 12.76
C ILE A 220 -4.29 -11.47 13.02
N VAL A 221 -4.09 -10.65 14.04
CA VAL A 221 -2.77 -10.17 14.45
C VAL A 221 -1.89 -11.36 14.87
N ASN A 222 -2.41 -12.26 15.69
CA ASN A 222 -1.67 -13.46 16.11
C ASN A 222 -1.36 -14.38 14.91
N ALA A 223 -2.30 -14.56 13.99
CA ALA A 223 -2.08 -15.34 12.76
C ALA A 223 -0.96 -14.72 11.91
N HIS A 224 -0.91 -13.39 11.80
CA HIS A 224 0.16 -12.67 11.11
C HIS A 224 1.50 -12.79 11.85
N LEU A 225 1.53 -12.51 13.14
CA LEU A 225 2.79 -12.53 13.94
C LEU A 225 3.41 -13.92 14.04
N ARG A 226 2.60 -14.97 14.13
CA ARG A 226 3.03 -16.37 14.18
C ARG A 226 3.19 -17.02 12.79
N GLY A 227 3.03 -16.25 11.71
CA GLY A 227 3.34 -16.69 10.36
C GLY A 227 2.34 -17.62 9.69
N LYS A 228 1.09 -17.78 10.22
CA LYS A 228 0.04 -18.50 9.50
C LYS A 228 -0.32 -17.79 8.19
N ILE A 229 -0.44 -16.48 8.28
CA ILE A 229 -0.69 -15.57 7.16
C ILE A 229 0.30 -14.42 7.17
N HIS A 230 0.44 -13.76 6.03
CA HIS A 230 1.16 -12.50 5.91
C HIS A 230 0.24 -11.40 5.37
N LEU A 231 0.00 -10.38 6.17
CA LEU A 231 -0.72 -9.18 5.76
C LEU A 231 0.26 -8.25 5.04
N HIS A 232 0.05 -8.04 3.74
CA HIS A 232 0.85 -7.08 2.98
C HIS A 232 0.44 -5.64 3.25
N ASP A 233 1.33 -4.70 2.99
CA ASP A 233 1.09 -3.25 3.04
C ASP A 233 0.54 -2.73 4.39
N LEU A 234 0.96 -3.33 5.50
CA LEU A 234 0.56 -2.89 6.84
C LEU A 234 0.96 -1.44 7.15
N GLY A 235 2.01 -0.92 6.53
CA GLY A 235 2.42 0.48 6.60
C GLY A 235 1.50 1.45 5.84
N TYR A 236 0.58 0.92 5.02
CA TYR A 236 -0.38 1.68 4.20
C TYR A 236 -1.84 1.33 4.50
N PRO A 237 -2.29 1.29 5.75
CA PRO A 237 -3.63 0.81 6.09
C PRO A 237 -4.75 1.70 5.51
N VAL A 238 -4.45 2.96 5.21
CA VAL A 238 -5.37 3.95 4.64
C VAL A 238 -5.37 3.96 3.10
N ARG A 239 -4.76 2.95 2.46
CA ARG A 239 -4.72 2.79 1.00
C ARG A 239 -5.24 1.41 0.60
N VAL A 240 -5.72 1.30 -0.64
CA VAL A 240 -5.92 0.02 -1.31
C VAL A 240 -4.64 -0.39 -2.05
N TYR A 241 -4.58 -1.62 -2.58
CA TYR A 241 -3.33 -2.19 -3.08
C TYR A 241 -2.95 -1.64 -4.45
N CYS A 242 -3.49 -2.18 -5.55
CA CYS A 242 -3.17 -1.80 -6.92
C CYS A 242 -4.40 -1.34 -7.68
N SER A 243 -4.20 -0.72 -8.84
CA SER A 243 -5.31 -0.38 -9.72
C SER A 243 -4.93 -0.48 -11.19
N ALA A 244 -5.94 -0.64 -12.05
CA ALA A 244 -5.84 -0.45 -13.47
C ALA A 244 -6.88 0.58 -13.93
N HIS A 245 -6.47 1.48 -14.79
CA HIS A 245 -7.29 2.58 -15.29
C HIS A 245 -7.26 2.64 -16.81
N SER A 246 -8.29 3.22 -17.40
CA SER A 246 -8.32 3.54 -18.80
C SER A 246 -7.78 4.94 -19.07
N LEU A 247 -6.98 5.08 -20.13
CA LEU A 247 -6.57 6.37 -20.65
C LEU A 247 -7.75 7.20 -21.19
N GLU A 248 -8.84 6.52 -21.61
CA GLU A 248 -10.02 7.13 -22.19
C GLU A 248 -10.73 8.06 -21.21
N TYR A 249 -10.68 7.79 -19.90
CA TYR A 249 -11.25 8.72 -18.91
C TYR A 249 -10.63 10.10 -19.02
N ILE A 250 -9.29 10.17 -19.06
CA ILE A 250 -8.57 11.44 -19.15
C ILE A 250 -8.82 12.12 -20.51
N LYS A 251 -8.95 11.33 -21.57
CA LYS A 251 -9.25 11.85 -22.92
C LYS A 251 -10.64 12.49 -22.98
N LYS A 252 -11.65 11.85 -22.36
CA LYS A 252 -13.05 12.29 -22.41
C LYS A 252 -13.33 13.48 -21.50
N TYR A 253 -12.86 13.41 -20.25
CA TYR A 253 -13.21 14.37 -19.20
C TYR A 253 -12.10 15.36 -18.86
N GLY A 254 -10.89 15.16 -19.39
CA GLY A 254 -9.73 15.96 -19.01
C GLY A 254 -9.15 15.56 -17.66
N LEU A 255 -8.51 16.49 -16.99
CA LEU A 255 -7.86 16.26 -15.70
C LEU A 255 -8.50 17.14 -14.62
N SER A 256 -9.42 16.57 -13.87
CA SER A 256 -10.03 17.16 -12.69
C SER A 256 -9.79 16.21 -11.51
N LEU A 257 -8.63 16.35 -10.87
CA LEU A 257 -8.22 15.49 -9.79
C LEU A 257 -8.54 16.12 -8.44
N LEU A 258 -8.93 15.29 -7.53
CA LEU A 258 -9.52 15.60 -6.25
C LEU A 258 -8.57 16.29 -5.26
N ASN A 259 -7.28 16.13 -5.45
CA ASN A 259 -6.21 16.74 -4.67
C ASN A 259 -5.61 18.00 -5.35
N LEU A 260 -6.14 18.40 -6.50
CA LEU A 260 -5.70 19.60 -7.22
C LEU A 260 -6.79 20.67 -7.19
N SER A 261 -6.40 21.92 -7.03
CA SER A 261 -7.29 23.08 -7.08
C SER A 261 -7.60 23.55 -8.51
N THR A 262 -6.86 22.99 -9.49
CA THR A 262 -7.01 23.34 -10.90
C THR A 262 -7.45 22.14 -11.71
N SER A 263 -8.27 22.38 -12.74
CA SER A 263 -8.70 21.38 -13.71
C SER A 263 -8.25 21.74 -15.12
N SER A 264 -8.07 20.73 -15.97
CA SER A 264 -7.72 20.88 -17.37
C SER A 264 -8.78 20.26 -18.27
N SER A 265 -9.09 20.92 -19.37
CA SER A 265 -10.00 20.39 -20.38
C SER A 265 -9.47 19.11 -21.05
N PRO A 266 -10.32 18.32 -21.73
CA PRO A 266 -9.90 17.19 -22.53
C PRO A 266 -8.77 17.53 -23.51
N PRO A 267 -7.75 16.66 -23.67
CA PRO A 267 -6.57 16.99 -24.46
C PRO A 267 -6.90 17.07 -25.95
N LYS A 268 -6.32 18.05 -26.62
CA LYS A 268 -6.39 18.20 -28.08
C LYS A 268 -5.23 17.50 -28.79
N HIS A 269 -4.06 17.44 -28.16
CA HIS A 269 -2.83 16.93 -28.71
C HIS A 269 -2.23 15.81 -27.85
N GLY A 270 -1.52 14.87 -28.46
CA GLY A 270 -0.85 13.78 -27.78
C GLY A 270 0.09 14.25 -26.67
N MET A 271 0.82 15.37 -26.87
CA MET A 271 1.72 15.94 -25.85
C MET A 271 0.95 16.38 -24.60
N THR A 272 -0.22 16.98 -24.75
CA THR A 272 -1.10 17.36 -23.63
C THR A 272 -1.60 16.11 -22.90
N LEU A 273 -1.95 15.05 -23.64
CA LEU A 273 -2.36 13.77 -23.05
C LEU A 273 -1.26 13.14 -22.22
N VAL A 274 0.01 13.18 -22.67
CA VAL A 274 1.15 12.71 -21.87
C VAL A 274 1.28 13.49 -20.57
N GLY A 275 1.16 14.82 -20.62
CA GLY A 275 1.20 15.68 -19.43
C GLY A 275 0.07 15.34 -18.44
N HIS A 276 -1.15 15.18 -18.96
CA HIS A 276 -2.31 14.79 -18.13
C HIS A 276 -2.12 13.39 -17.51
N LEU A 277 -1.66 12.40 -18.27
CA LEU A 277 -1.43 11.05 -17.78
C LEU A 277 -0.37 11.04 -16.68
N ASN A 278 0.74 11.75 -16.86
CA ASN A 278 1.80 11.80 -15.85
C ASN A 278 1.30 12.44 -14.54
N THR A 279 0.52 13.52 -14.62
CA THR A 279 -0.10 14.14 -13.45
C THR A 279 -1.13 13.23 -12.79
N PHE A 280 -1.95 12.55 -13.60
CA PHE A 280 -2.92 11.57 -13.11
C PHE A 280 -2.25 10.47 -12.32
N LEU A 281 -1.21 9.83 -12.87
CA LEU A 281 -0.46 8.76 -12.23
C LEU A 281 0.17 9.22 -10.90
N ALA A 282 0.82 10.39 -10.89
CA ALA A 282 1.41 10.95 -9.69
C ALA A 282 0.38 11.20 -8.58
N SER A 283 -0.79 11.71 -8.95
CA SER A 283 -1.89 11.98 -8.00
C SER A 283 -2.57 10.71 -7.51
N MET A 284 -2.86 9.78 -8.41
CA MET A 284 -3.54 8.53 -8.04
C MET A 284 -2.69 7.63 -7.15
N GLN A 285 -1.35 7.69 -7.26
CA GLN A 285 -0.46 6.93 -6.38
C GLN A 285 -0.66 7.24 -4.89
N ALA A 286 -1.21 8.41 -4.55
CA ALA A 286 -1.53 8.74 -3.15
C ALA A 286 -2.58 7.79 -2.53
N PHE A 287 -3.43 7.17 -3.35
CA PHE A 287 -4.54 6.32 -2.89
C PHE A 287 -4.25 4.82 -2.96
N TYR A 288 -3.17 4.43 -3.66
CA TYR A 288 -2.79 3.03 -3.86
C TYR A 288 -1.41 2.72 -3.27
N ALA A 289 -1.29 1.56 -2.64
CA ALA A 289 -0.02 1.09 -2.07
C ALA A 289 0.90 0.44 -3.12
N GLY A 290 0.33 -0.15 -4.16
CA GLY A 290 1.03 -0.87 -5.23
C GLY A 290 1.10 -0.09 -6.55
N ALA A 291 1.00 -0.79 -7.66
CA ALA A 291 1.16 -0.25 -9.00
C ALA A 291 -0.14 0.32 -9.60
N LEU A 292 0.05 1.12 -10.64
CA LEU A 292 -0.99 1.70 -11.48
C LEU A 292 -0.86 1.16 -12.90
N GLY A 293 -1.81 0.33 -13.34
CA GLY A 293 -1.91 -0.13 -14.72
C GLY A 293 -2.68 0.86 -15.59
N ILE A 294 -2.24 1.07 -16.82
CA ILE A 294 -2.95 1.85 -17.83
C ILE A 294 -3.29 0.94 -19.00
N GLY A 295 -4.59 0.75 -19.24
CA GLY A 295 -5.11 -0.13 -20.28
C GLY A 295 -4.97 0.46 -21.69
N TYR A 296 -4.69 -0.41 -22.67
CA TYR A 296 -4.77 -0.16 -24.11
C TYR A 296 -4.00 1.09 -24.60
N ILE A 297 -2.88 1.40 -23.98
CA ILE A 297 -2.25 2.71 -24.13
C ILE A 297 -1.92 3.06 -25.58
N ASN A 298 -1.38 2.13 -26.38
CA ASN A 298 -1.06 2.36 -27.79
C ASN A 298 -2.31 2.54 -28.66
N ILE A 299 -3.42 1.85 -28.33
CA ILE A 299 -4.69 1.95 -29.05
C ILE A 299 -5.35 3.32 -28.77
N PHE A 300 -5.39 3.72 -27.50
CA PHE A 300 -6.07 4.97 -27.11
C PHE A 300 -5.27 6.22 -27.44
N PHE A 301 -3.94 6.12 -27.65
CA PHE A 301 -3.14 7.21 -28.21
C PHE A 301 -3.33 7.39 -29.72
N ALA A 302 -3.64 6.34 -30.46
CA ALA A 302 -3.68 6.33 -31.92
C ALA A 302 -4.52 7.46 -32.55
N PRO A 303 -5.74 7.78 -32.07
CA PRO A 303 -6.53 8.88 -32.64
C PRO A 303 -5.90 10.27 -32.52
N LEU A 304 -4.90 10.46 -31.65
CA LEU A 304 -4.21 11.73 -31.42
C LEU A 304 -2.82 11.81 -32.08
N THR A 305 -2.42 10.77 -32.80
CA THR A 305 -1.06 10.67 -33.37
C THR A 305 -1.03 10.60 -34.90
N GLN A 306 -2.17 10.41 -35.57
CA GLN A 306 -2.25 10.22 -37.03
C GLN A 306 -1.56 11.32 -37.86
N GLU A 307 -1.62 12.57 -37.39
CA GLU A 307 -1.03 13.71 -38.10
C GLU A 307 0.45 13.91 -37.81
N LEU A 308 1.03 13.09 -36.91
CA LEU A 308 2.44 13.20 -36.53
C LEU A 308 3.33 12.45 -37.53
N ASP A 309 4.41 13.07 -37.96
CA ASP A 309 5.48 12.35 -38.64
C ASP A 309 6.23 11.42 -37.66
N ASP A 310 7.06 10.54 -38.16
CA ASP A 310 7.77 9.53 -37.35
C ASP A 310 8.72 10.16 -36.32
N LYS A 311 9.29 11.32 -36.62
CA LYS A 311 10.16 12.05 -35.70
C LYS A 311 9.38 12.63 -34.54
N ALA A 312 8.25 13.26 -34.82
CA ALA A 312 7.36 13.82 -33.80
C ALA A 312 6.73 12.71 -32.94
N LEU A 313 6.28 11.61 -33.55
CA LEU A 313 5.78 10.46 -32.84
C LEU A 313 6.84 9.85 -31.91
N LYS A 314 8.05 9.66 -32.42
CA LYS A 314 9.16 9.15 -31.61
C LYS A 314 9.46 10.06 -30.40
N GLN A 315 9.48 11.36 -30.62
CA GLN A 315 9.69 12.33 -29.53
C GLN A 315 8.54 12.28 -28.50
N LEU A 316 7.31 12.15 -28.96
CA LEU A 316 6.15 12.03 -28.08
C LEU A 316 6.22 10.76 -27.21
N MET A 317 6.48 9.61 -27.80
CA MET A 317 6.56 8.33 -27.06
C MET A 317 7.79 8.28 -26.15
N GLN A 318 8.90 8.88 -26.56
CA GLN A 318 10.08 9.04 -25.72
C GLN A 318 9.75 9.91 -24.49
N TYR A 319 9.05 11.02 -24.69
CA TYR A 319 8.61 11.87 -23.59
C TYR A 319 7.67 11.12 -22.64
N LEU A 320 6.72 10.32 -23.16
CA LEU A 320 5.83 9.50 -22.36
C LEU A 320 6.60 8.54 -21.45
N ILE A 321 7.48 7.71 -22.03
CA ILE A 321 8.20 6.67 -21.29
C ILE A 321 9.17 7.29 -20.27
N PHE A 322 9.93 8.32 -20.66
CA PHE A 322 10.90 8.95 -19.76
C PHE A 322 10.22 9.73 -18.63
N SER A 323 9.15 10.49 -18.92
CA SER A 323 8.45 11.23 -17.86
C SER A 323 7.83 10.30 -16.81
N CYS A 324 7.27 9.18 -17.24
CA CYS A 324 6.76 8.16 -16.32
C CYS A 324 7.89 7.46 -15.55
N SER A 325 8.99 7.11 -16.22
CA SER A 325 10.16 6.46 -15.61
C SER A 325 10.85 7.35 -14.55
N GLN A 326 10.77 8.65 -14.70
CA GLN A 326 11.40 9.65 -13.83
C GLN A 326 10.42 10.29 -12.84
N ASN A 327 9.16 9.85 -12.82
CA ASN A 327 8.15 10.34 -11.88
C ASN A 327 8.38 9.71 -10.51
N ALA A 328 9.04 10.45 -9.62
CA ALA A 328 9.43 10.04 -8.29
C ALA A 328 9.01 11.07 -7.21
N PHE A 329 7.82 11.66 -7.36
CA PHE A 329 7.34 12.74 -6.50
C PHE A 329 6.57 12.27 -5.27
N SER A 330 6.24 10.99 -5.19
CA SER A 330 5.53 10.39 -4.06
C SER A 330 6.33 9.22 -3.47
N ARG A 331 5.88 8.65 -2.37
CA ARG A 331 6.44 7.44 -1.74
C ARG A 331 7.95 7.52 -1.48
N GLY A 332 8.38 8.56 -0.78
CA GLY A 332 9.79 8.67 -0.38
C GLY A 332 10.77 8.91 -1.53
N GLY A 333 10.30 9.43 -2.67
CA GLY A 333 11.13 9.64 -3.86
C GLY A 333 11.33 8.37 -4.70
N GLN A 334 10.55 7.34 -4.47
CA GLN A 334 10.54 6.13 -5.29
C GLN A 334 9.85 6.41 -6.63
N THR A 335 10.38 5.87 -7.73
CA THR A 335 9.71 5.89 -9.04
C THR A 335 8.36 5.20 -8.93
N LEU A 336 7.33 5.77 -9.54
CA LEU A 336 6.00 5.17 -9.58
C LEU A 336 6.03 3.81 -10.25
N PHE A 337 5.33 2.85 -9.67
CA PHE A 337 5.10 1.54 -10.28
C PHE A 337 3.99 1.67 -11.32
N ILE A 338 4.35 1.64 -12.59
CA ILE A 338 3.45 1.86 -13.71
C ILE A 338 3.54 0.68 -14.66
N ASP A 339 2.40 0.16 -15.07
CA ASP A 339 2.29 -0.89 -16.08
C ASP A 339 1.52 -0.34 -17.29
N PHE A 340 2.10 -0.44 -18.48
CA PHE A 340 1.44 -0.09 -19.73
C PHE A 340 0.98 -1.36 -20.44
N ASN A 341 -0.34 -1.55 -20.48
CA ASN A 341 -0.96 -2.63 -21.25
C ASN A 341 -0.95 -2.23 -22.74
N VAL A 342 -0.19 -2.95 -23.54
CA VAL A 342 -0.02 -2.72 -24.97
C VAL A 342 -0.47 -3.93 -25.77
N HIS A 343 -0.99 -3.68 -26.98
CA HIS A 343 -1.58 -4.72 -27.84
C HIS A 343 -0.98 -4.65 -29.24
N LEU A 344 -0.75 -5.82 -29.86
CA LEU A 344 -0.19 -5.94 -31.20
C LEU A 344 -1.14 -5.47 -32.31
N GLY A 345 -2.44 -5.47 -32.05
CA GLY A 345 -3.50 -4.95 -32.88
C GLY A 345 -4.66 -4.49 -31.99
N VAL A 346 -5.73 -4.02 -32.59
CA VAL A 346 -6.95 -3.71 -31.87
C VAL A 346 -7.73 -5.00 -31.63
N PRO A 347 -7.94 -5.42 -30.37
CA PRO A 347 -8.69 -6.64 -30.08
C PRO A 347 -10.12 -6.59 -30.65
N SER A 348 -10.67 -7.72 -31.06
CA SER A 348 -11.98 -7.83 -31.71
C SER A 348 -13.11 -7.13 -30.96
N TYR A 349 -13.11 -7.21 -29.62
CA TYR A 349 -14.11 -6.56 -28.77
C TYR A 349 -14.01 -5.01 -28.72
N LEU A 350 -12.88 -4.40 -29.13
CA LEU A 350 -12.71 -2.95 -29.23
C LEU A 350 -12.83 -2.44 -30.67
N LYS A 351 -12.81 -3.31 -31.68
CA LYS A 351 -12.83 -2.87 -33.10
C LYS A 351 -14.00 -1.99 -33.45
N ASP A 352 -15.18 -2.27 -32.90
CA ASP A 352 -16.41 -1.53 -33.18
C ASP A 352 -16.73 -0.44 -32.13
N VAL A 353 -15.88 -0.26 -31.13
CA VAL A 353 -16.07 0.77 -30.10
C VAL A 353 -15.73 2.14 -30.69
N PRO A 354 -16.59 3.17 -30.53
CA PRO A 354 -16.34 4.52 -31.03
C PRO A 354 -15.05 5.11 -30.46
N ALA A 355 -14.17 5.60 -31.32
CA ALA A 355 -12.89 6.17 -30.91
C ALA A 355 -13.02 7.62 -30.46
N LEU A 356 -12.51 7.92 -29.26
CA LEU A 356 -12.35 9.30 -28.81
C LEU A 356 -11.15 9.96 -29.49
N GLY A 357 -11.38 11.10 -30.10
CA GLY A 357 -10.36 11.94 -30.74
C GLY A 357 -10.00 13.16 -29.93
N PRO A 358 -9.46 14.21 -30.59
CA PRO A 358 -9.13 15.49 -29.98
C PRO A 358 -10.30 16.10 -29.19
N LYS A 359 -10.00 16.72 -28.04
CA LYS A 359 -10.97 17.35 -27.14
C LYS A 359 -11.99 16.39 -26.51
N GLY A 360 -11.70 15.09 -26.48
CA GLY A 360 -12.58 14.07 -25.92
C GLY A 360 -13.87 13.86 -26.71
N LYS A 361 -13.84 14.15 -28.01
CA LYS A 361 -15.02 14.04 -28.90
C LYS A 361 -14.91 12.85 -29.82
N TYR A 362 -16.05 12.26 -30.17
CA TYR A 362 -16.13 11.24 -31.19
C TYR A 362 -15.95 11.84 -32.58
N MET A 363 -15.47 11.06 -33.54
CA MET A 363 -15.13 11.54 -34.88
C MET A 363 -16.08 10.96 -35.92
N LEU A 364 -16.83 11.82 -36.57
CA LEU A 364 -17.66 11.48 -37.71
C LEU A 364 -16.93 11.83 -39.03
N LYS A 365 -16.51 10.82 -39.76
CA LYS A 365 -15.92 10.97 -41.10
C LYS A 365 -17.03 11.20 -42.12
N LYS A 366 -17.07 12.41 -42.72
CA LYS A 366 -17.99 12.81 -43.80
C LYS A 366 -17.38 12.57 -45.20
N PRO A 367 -18.18 12.63 -46.27
CA PRO A 367 -17.65 12.61 -47.63
C PRO A 367 -16.56 13.68 -47.81
N LYS A 368 -15.54 13.40 -48.63
CA LYS A 368 -14.34 14.21 -48.88
C LYS A 368 -13.40 14.26 -47.65
N ASP A 369 -13.40 13.21 -46.83
CA ASP A 369 -12.52 13.03 -45.66
C ASP A 369 -12.60 14.14 -44.59
N GLN A 370 -13.67 14.90 -44.58
CA GLN A 370 -13.93 15.89 -43.54
C GLN A 370 -14.28 15.20 -42.21
N ILE A 371 -13.67 15.64 -41.11
CA ILE A 371 -13.98 15.13 -39.77
C ILE A 371 -14.84 16.17 -39.04
N GLU A 372 -16.00 15.71 -38.58
CA GLU A 372 -16.87 16.43 -37.63
C GLU A 372 -16.71 15.81 -36.25
N TYR A 373 -16.64 16.63 -35.20
CA TYR A 373 -16.48 16.21 -33.83
C TYR A 373 -17.82 16.23 -33.10
N LEU A 374 -18.19 15.07 -32.51
CA LEU A 374 -19.46 14.87 -31.81
C LEU A 374 -19.24 14.70 -30.34
N ASP A 375 -20.13 15.22 -29.50
CA ASP A 375 -20.09 15.04 -28.06
C ASP A 375 -20.59 13.65 -27.65
N ASP A 376 -21.52 13.08 -28.43
CA ASP A 376 -22.10 11.75 -28.18
C ASP A 376 -22.36 11.02 -29.50
N VAL A 377 -22.60 9.70 -29.42
CA VAL A 377 -22.89 8.83 -30.56
C VAL A 377 -24.16 8.02 -30.32
N PRO A 378 -24.97 7.78 -31.38
CA PRO A 378 -26.17 6.96 -31.25
C PRO A 378 -25.82 5.50 -30.95
N ARG A 379 -26.58 4.89 -30.04
CA ARG A 379 -26.43 3.50 -29.61
C ARG A 379 -27.77 2.76 -29.66
N ASP A 380 -27.73 1.46 -29.84
CA ASP A 380 -28.90 0.59 -29.79
C ASP A 380 -29.25 0.18 -28.34
N GLU A 381 -30.29 -0.63 -28.20
CA GLU A 381 -30.75 -1.19 -26.91
C GLU A 381 -29.71 -2.07 -26.20
N ASN A 382 -28.74 -2.58 -26.94
CA ASN A 382 -27.62 -3.37 -26.43
C ASN A 382 -26.34 -2.52 -26.25
N ASP A 383 -26.48 -1.21 -26.25
CA ASP A 383 -25.38 -0.23 -26.10
C ASP A 383 -24.32 -0.30 -27.22
N LYS A 384 -24.65 -0.84 -28.39
CA LYS A 384 -23.78 -0.90 -29.55
C LYS A 384 -23.92 0.34 -30.42
N LEU A 385 -22.82 0.77 -31.04
CA LEU A 385 -22.78 1.89 -31.96
C LEU A 385 -23.74 1.70 -33.13
N ILE A 386 -24.62 2.69 -33.38
CA ILE A 386 -25.42 2.79 -34.59
C ILE A 386 -24.71 3.74 -35.54
N GLN A 387 -24.35 3.25 -36.72
CA GLN A 387 -23.74 4.12 -37.74
C GLN A 387 -24.79 5.05 -38.39
N PRO A 388 -24.50 6.33 -38.60
CA PRO A 388 -25.41 7.29 -39.19
C PRO A 388 -25.60 7.02 -40.70
N LYS A 389 -26.74 7.42 -41.25
CA LYS A 389 -27.05 7.25 -42.70
C LYS A 389 -26.10 8.04 -43.64
N ARG A 390 -25.47 9.11 -43.14
CA ARG A 390 -24.51 9.91 -43.89
C ARG A 390 -23.23 10.09 -43.06
N GLY A 391 -22.11 9.71 -43.65
CA GLY A 391 -20.82 9.63 -42.94
C GLY A 391 -20.66 8.33 -42.16
N ARG A 392 -19.56 8.22 -41.45
CA ARG A 392 -19.20 7.05 -40.63
C ARG A 392 -18.55 7.52 -39.33
N ILE A 393 -19.03 7.09 -38.19
CA ILE A 393 -18.35 7.27 -36.91
C ILE A 393 -17.15 6.34 -36.88
N LEU A 394 -15.97 6.92 -36.63
CA LEU A 394 -14.72 6.17 -36.55
C LEU A 394 -14.65 5.39 -35.24
N THR A 395 -14.21 4.16 -35.35
CA THR A 395 -14.02 3.22 -34.24
C THR A 395 -12.55 2.93 -34.03
N TYR A 396 -12.17 2.27 -32.92
CA TYR A 396 -10.76 1.93 -32.71
C TYR A 396 -10.20 0.99 -33.80
N GLY A 397 -11.02 0.17 -34.42
CA GLY A 397 -10.63 -0.63 -35.58
C GLY A 397 -10.10 0.19 -36.75
N ASP A 398 -10.59 1.40 -36.95
CA ASP A 398 -10.10 2.32 -37.99
C ASP A 398 -8.68 2.84 -37.73
N PHE A 399 -8.22 2.77 -36.48
CA PHE A 399 -6.89 3.23 -36.05
C PHE A 399 -5.89 2.10 -35.83
N GLU A 400 -6.19 0.87 -36.22
CA GLU A 400 -5.34 -0.29 -35.93
C GLU A 400 -3.89 -0.10 -36.45
N LYS A 401 -3.73 0.36 -37.69
CA LYS A 401 -2.39 0.65 -38.26
C LYS A 401 -1.64 1.70 -37.46
N GLU A 402 -2.33 2.72 -37.02
CA GLU A 402 -1.71 3.78 -36.20
C GLU A 402 -1.37 3.26 -34.79
N ALA A 403 -2.23 2.47 -34.19
CA ALA A 403 -1.95 1.81 -32.90
C ALA A 403 -0.71 0.89 -32.98
N GLN A 404 -0.54 0.17 -34.09
CA GLN A 404 0.65 -0.64 -34.38
C GLN A 404 1.89 0.23 -34.55
N ARG A 405 1.78 1.38 -35.25
CA ARG A 405 2.86 2.35 -35.41
C ARG A 405 3.30 2.94 -34.07
N VAL A 406 2.35 3.34 -33.22
CA VAL A 406 2.61 3.81 -31.85
C VAL A 406 3.34 2.73 -31.04
N LEU A 407 2.84 1.51 -31.05
CA LEU A 407 3.48 0.39 -30.34
C LEU A 407 4.92 0.15 -30.80
N LYS A 408 5.14 0.13 -32.12
CA LYS A 408 6.48 -0.08 -32.69
C LYS A 408 7.47 0.97 -32.19
N VAL A 409 7.06 2.24 -32.17
CA VAL A 409 7.89 3.34 -31.67
C VAL A 409 8.13 3.22 -30.15
N MET A 410 7.12 2.83 -29.36
CA MET A 410 7.30 2.55 -27.95
C MET A 410 8.28 1.40 -27.70
N MET A 411 8.17 0.32 -28.47
CA MET A 411 9.09 -0.83 -28.39
C MET A 411 10.53 -0.41 -28.72
N ASP A 412 10.75 0.47 -29.71
CA ASP A 412 12.08 0.99 -30.03
C ASP A 412 12.72 1.74 -28.87
N ILE A 413 11.92 2.45 -28.08
CA ILE A 413 12.39 3.18 -26.89
C ILE A 413 12.71 2.22 -25.75
N TRP A 414 11.85 1.24 -25.47
CA TRP A 414 12.13 0.21 -24.46
C TRP A 414 13.35 -0.63 -24.82
N ARG A 415 13.54 -0.94 -26.12
CA ARG A 415 14.73 -1.64 -26.61
C ARG A 415 16.01 -0.84 -26.38
N ALA A 416 15.97 0.47 -26.67
CA ALA A 416 17.13 1.35 -26.50
C ALA A 416 17.50 1.55 -25.02
N GLY A 417 16.52 1.50 -24.12
CA GLY A 417 16.74 1.80 -22.71
C GLY A 417 17.00 3.28 -22.42
N ASP A 418 17.54 3.56 -21.24
CA ASP A 418 17.93 4.91 -20.82
C ASP A 418 19.22 5.39 -21.54
N ARG A 419 19.68 6.60 -21.22
CA ARG A 419 20.92 7.17 -21.79
C ARG A 419 22.15 6.24 -21.64
N LYS A 420 22.16 5.35 -20.66
CA LYS A 420 23.24 4.39 -20.39
C LYS A 420 22.93 2.99 -20.93
N GLY A 421 21.84 2.82 -21.68
CA GLY A 421 21.39 1.53 -22.21
C GLY A 421 20.76 0.60 -21.17
N ARG A 422 20.35 1.11 -20.00
CA ARG A 422 19.70 0.30 -18.98
C ARG A 422 18.22 0.15 -19.32
N PRO A 423 17.65 -1.06 -19.21
CA PRO A 423 16.21 -1.25 -19.32
C PRO A 423 15.43 -0.36 -18.35
N PHE A 424 14.27 0.13 -18.77
CA PHE A 424 13.38 0.87 -17.88
C PHE A 424 12.74 -0.09 -16.89
N PRO A 425 12.87 0.13 -15.56
CA PRO A 425 12.11 -0.64 -14.60
C PRO A 425 10.60 -0.34 -14.69
N PHE A 426 10.26 0.93 -14.97
CA PHE A 426 8.91 1.42 -15.20
C PHE A 426 8.93 2.53 -16.27
N PRO A 427 7.85 2.70 -17.05
CA PRO A 427 6.68 1.81 -17.13
C PRO A 427 7.04 0.43 -17.68
N LYS A 428 6.47 -0.63 -17.07
CA LYS A 428 6.60 -1.99 -17.53
C LYS A 428 5.80 -2.18 -18.82
N MET A 429 6.32 -2.98 -19.76
CA MET A 429 5.63 -3.31 -21.00
C MET A 429 4.86 -4.63 -20.84
N ASP A 430 3.56 -4.54 -20.57
CA ASP A 430 2.64 -5.68 -20.52
C ASP A 430 2.06 -5.89 -21.92
N LEU A 431 2.63 -6.83 -22.67
CA LEU A 431 2.25 -7.13 -24.04
C LEU A 431 1.18 -8.22 -24.06
N HIS A 432 -0.03 -7.83 -24.37
CA HIS A 432 -1.20 -8.71 -24.46
C HIS A 432 -1.20 -9.46 -25.79
N LEU A 433 -1.33 -10.78 -25.72
CA LEU A 433 -1.34 -11.70 -26.83
C LEU A 433 -2.69 -12.47 -26.86
N ASN A 434 -3.28 -12.50 -28.04
CA ASN A 434 -4.50 -13.27 -28.32
C ASN A 434 -4.29 -14.13 -29.57
N GLN A 435 -5.30 -14.82 -30.06
CA GLN A 435 -5.24 -15.66 -31.24
C GLN A 435 -4.74 -14.87 -32.48
N GLU A 436 -5.26 -13.64 -32.70
CA GLU A 436 -4.88 -12.81 -33.85
C GLU A 436 -3.38 -12.46 -33.83
N SER A 437 -2.73 -12.44 -32.65
CA SER A 437 -1.30 -12.15 -32.50
C SER A 437 -0.40 -13.16 -33.24
N PHE A 438 -0.89 -14.39 -33.47
CA PHE A 438 -0.18 -15.47 -34.14
C PHE A 438 -0.67 -15.74 -35.57
N GLU A 439 -1.80 -15.16 -35.96
CA GLU A 439 -2.43 -15.38 -37.27
C GLU A 439 -2.31 -14.16 -38.21
N ASP A 440 -2.44 -12.94 -37.68
CA ASP A 440 -2.31 -11.71 -38.48
C ASP A 440 -0.82 -11.41 -38.81
N SER A 441 -0.52 -11.18 -40.07
CA SER A 441 0.85 -10.98 -40.52
C SER A 441 1.54 -9.76 -39.89
N ASN A 442 0.83 -8.66 -39.65
CA ASN A 442 1.40 -7.45 -39.07
C ASN A 442 1.63 -7.62 -37.57
N GLN A 443 0.68 -8.22 -36.87
CA GLN A 443 0.81 -8.55 -35.44
C GLN A 443 1.96 -9.55 -35.23
N LEU A 444 2.07 -10.58 -36.06
CA LEU A 444 3.14 -11.56 -36.01
C LEU A 444 4.52 -10.92 -36.20
N GLN A 445 4.66 -9.95 -37.10
CA GLN A 445 5.89 -9.20 -37.28
C GLN A 445 6.27 -8.40 -36.04
N LEU A 446 5.29 -7.73 -35.40
CA LEU A 446 5.51 -7.00 -34.17
C LEU A 446 5.82 -7.94 -32.99
N LEU A 447 5.18 -9.13 -32.92
CA LEU A 447 5.49 -10.14 -31.92
C LEU A 447 6.93 -10.65 -32.04
N ARG A 448 7.41 -10.93 -33.28
CA ARG A 448 8.80 -11.31 -33.51
C ARG A 448 9.77 -10.22 -33.06
N TYR A 449 9.41 -8.97 -33.27
CA TYR A 449 10.21 -7.85 -32.79
C TYR A 449 10.19 -7.74 -31.25
N ALA A 450 9.07 -7.96 -30.60
CA ALA A 450 8.99 -8.04 -29.14
C ALA A 450 9.84 -9.19 -28.59
N CYS A 451 9.85 -10.35 -29.26
CA CYS A 451 10.71 -11.48 -28.89
C CYS A 451 12.21 -11.15 -29.04
N GLN A 452 12.57 -10.34 -30.03
CA GLN A 452 13.94 -9.82 -30.15
C GLN A 452 14.29 -8.94 -28.93
N ILE A 453 13.41 -8.04 -28.53
CA ILE A 453 13.61 -7.19 -27.33
C ILE A 453 13.73 -8.04 -26.07
N ALA A 454 12.88 -9.05 -25.93
CA ALA A 454 12.94 -9.98 -24.80
C ALA A 454 14.29 -10.71 -24.74
N ALA A 455 14.79 -11.14 -25.89
CA ALA A 455 16.12 -11.74 -25.99
C ALA A 455 17.25 -10.76 -25.66
N GLU A 456 17.13 -9.48 -25.99
CA GLU A 456 18.16 -8.46 -25.78
C GLU A 456 18.16 -7.88 -24.35
N ASN A 457 17.01 -7.52 -23.80
CA ASN A 457 16.92 -6.80 -22.51
C ASN A 457 15.76 -7.20 -21.58
N GLY A 458 14.91 -8.15 -21.98
CA GLY A 458 13.86 -8.67 -21.12
C GLY A 458 12.68 -7.71 -20.85
N ALA A 459 12.56 -6.60 -21.59
CA ALA A 459 11.52 -5.59 -21.33
C ALA A 459 10.07 -6.11 -21.46
N PRO A 460 9.69 -6.95 -22.45
CA PRO A 460 8.32 -7.43 -22.58
C PRO A 460 7.95 -8.46 -21.52
N TYR A 461 6.75 -8.28 -20.97
CA TYR A 461 6.01 -9.32 -20.26
C TYR A 461 4.89 -9.80 -21.17
N PHE A 462 4.90 -11.07 -21.55
CA PHE A 462 3.91 -11.67 -22.45
C PHE A 462 2.70 -12.12 -21.64
N ILE A 463 1.53 -11.50 -21.88
CA ILE A 463 0.27 -11.78 -21.22
C ILE A 463 -0.62 -12.52 -22.20
N PHE A 464 -1.07 -13.71 -21.86
CA PHE A 464 -1.84 -14.57 -22.74
C PHE A 464 -3.35 -14.39 -22.44
N ASP A 465 -4.01 -13.55 -23.27
CA ASP A 465 -5.45 -13.30 -23.23
C ASP A 465 -6.16 -14.37 -24.07
N ARG A 466 -6.39 -15.53 -23.50
CA ARG A 466 -6.93 -16.66 -24.27
C ARG A 466 -8.37 -16.37 -24.62
N ASP A 467 -9.35 -16.31 -24.05
CA ASP A 467 -10.73 -15.96 -24.41
C ASP A 467 -11.29 -14.85 -23.48
N GLU A 468 -10.40 -14.03 -22.93
CA GLU A 468 -10.75 -13.08 -21.88
C GLU A 468 -10.30 -11.67 -22.22
N VAL A 469 -11.12 -10.70 -21.84
CA VAL A 469 -10.73 -9.28 -21.80
C VAL A 469 -10.05 -9.03 -20.47
N THR A 470 -8.75 -8.72 -20.49
CA THR A 470 -7.99 -8.54 -19.26
C THR A 470 -7.23 -7.22 -19.24
N LEU A 471 -6.99 -6.70 -18.04
CA LEU A 471 -6.06 -5.62 -17.75
C LEU A 471 -5.07 -6.10 -16.69
N SER A 472 -3.82 -5.75 -16.89
CA SER A 472 -2.74 -6.06 -15.97
C SER A 472 -2.31 -4.85 -15.17
N ALA A 473 -1.94 -5.07 -13.91
CA ALA A 473 -1.30 -4.10 -13.05
C ALA A 473 -0.36 -4.83 -12.09
N CYS A 474 0.62 -4.14 -11.54
CA CYS A 474 1.66 -4.76 -10.74
C CYS A 474 2.50 -5.80 -11.52
N CYS A 475 3.16 -6.68 -10.77
CA CYS A 475 4.01 -7.70 -11.38
C CYS A 475 3.19 -8.80 -12.05
N ARG A 476 1.95 -9.03 -11.58
CA ARG A 476 1.12 -10.17 -12.04
C ARG A 476 -0.38 -10.00 -11.82
N LEU A 477 -0.84 -8.95 -11.12
CA LEU A 477 -2.27 -8.72 -10.92
C LEU A 477 -2.96 -8.60 -12.27
N ARG A 478 -3.96 -9.44 -12.48
CA ARG A 478 -4.77 -9.52 -13.70
C ARG A 478 -6.23 -9.41 -13.33
N THR A 479 -6.93 -8.50 -13.96
CA THR A 479 -8.37 -8.31 -13.76
C THR A 479 -9.11 -8.61 -15.03
N GLN A 480 -10.10 -9.49 -14.93
CA GLN A 480 -10.99 -9.83 -16.04
C GLN A 480 -12.12 -8.81 -16.13
N VAL A 481 -12.34 -8.26 -17.33
CA VAL A 481 -13.45 -7.35 -17.64
C VAL A 481 -14.65 -8.18 -18.11
N LYS A 482 -15.69 -8.27 -17.28
CA LYS A 482 -16.89 -9.08 -17.57
C LYS A 482 -18.08 -8.24 -18.03
N ASP A 483 -18.07 -6.95 -17.76
CA ASP A 483 -19.17 -6.03 -18.03
C ASP A 483 -19.06 -5.47 -19.46
N ASN A 484 -19.99 -5.82 -20.33
CA ASN A 484 -20.07 -5.32 -21.70
C ASN A 484 -20.23 -3.79 -21.76
N TYR A 485 -20.88 -3.19 -20.76
CA TYR A 485 -20.96 -1.74 -20.66
C TYR A 485 -19.57 -1.13 -20.57
N VAL A 486 -18.70 -1.67 -19.73
CA VAL A 486 -17.32 -1.18 -19.54
C VAL A 486 -16.49 -1.32 -20.82
N ILE A 487 -16.75 -2.37 -21.63
CA ILE A 487 -16.07 -2.55 -22.92
C ILE A 487 -16.53 -1.50 -23.94
N ASN A 488 -17.83 -1.22 -24.01
CA ASN A 488 -18.42 -0.23 -24.90
C ASN A 488 -18.13 1.22 -24.45
N HIS A 489 -17.85 1.40 -23.16
CA HIS A 489 -17.52 2.68 -22.52
C HIS A 489 -16.13 2.60 -21.83
N PRO A 490 -15.04 2.50 -22.61
CA PRO A 490 -13.70 2.29 -22.05
C PRO A 490 -13.26 3.38 -21.09
N GLU A 491 -13.84 4.59 -21.16
CA GLU A 491 -13.63 5.66 -20.18
C GLU A 491 -14.06 5.26 -18.76
N SER A 492 -14.92 4.27 -18.61
CA SER A 492 -15.39 3.77 -17.31
C SER A 492 -14.55 2.64 -16.73
N MET A 493 -13.55 2.14 -17.45
CA MET A 493 -12.68 1.05 -16.99
C MET A 493 -11.82 1.50 -15.80
N ARG A 494 -12.09 0.91 -14.63
CA ARG A 494 -11.33 1.08 -13.38
C ARG A 494 -11.42 -0.19 -12.56
N PHE A 495 -10.28 -0.68 -12.14
CA PHE A 495 -10.17 -1.90 -11.35
C PHE A 495 -9.25 -1.66 -10.16
N CYS A 496 -9.54 -2.35 -9.07
CA CYS A 496 -8.84 -2.20 -7.81
C CYS A 496 -8.48 -3.58 -7.24
N GLY A 497 -7.21 -3.78 -6.91
CA GLY A 497 -6.79 -4.79 -5.98
C GLY A 497 -6.90 -4.24 -4.56
N PHE A 498 -7.66 -4.88 -3.68
CA PHE A 498 -7.93 -4.34 -2.36
C PHE A 498 -6.74 -4.49 -1.42
N GLN A 499 -6.24 -5.70 -1.26
CA GLN A 499 -5.06 -6.07 -0.48
C GLN A 499 -4.68 -7.50 -0.86
N ASN A 500 -3.39 -7.86 -0.72
CA ASN A 500 -2.95 -9.24 -0.74
C ASN A 500 -2.78 -9.73 0.71
N VAL A 501 -3.31 -10.94 1.00
CA VAL A 501 -3.07 -11.66 2.25
C VAL A 501 -2.55 -13.05 1.90
N THR A 502 -1.28 -13.28 2.21
CA THR A 502 -0.56 -14.52 1.81
C THR A 502 -0.72 -15.62 2.86
N VAL A 503 -1.07 -16.81 2.41
CA VAL A 503 -1.14 -18.05 3.20
C VAL A 503 0.23 -18.75 3.20
N ASN A 504 0.68 -19.20 4.37
CA ASN A 504 1.92 -19.95 4.56
C ASN A 504 1.66 -21.46 4.44
N LEU A 505 1.84 -22.01 3.25
CA LEU A 505 1.58 -23.43 2.98
C LEU A 505 2.50 -24.40 3.75
N PRO A 506 3.83 -24.17 3.85
CA PRO A 506 4.70 -25.01 4.70
C PRO A 506 4.23 -25.10 6.15
N GLN A 507 3.85 -23.97 6.74
CA GLN A 507 3.40 -23.94 8.13
C GLN A 507 2.11 -24.75 8.34
N ALA A 508 1.20 -24.78 7.35
CA ALA A 508 0.01 -25.62 7.42
C ALA A 508 0.39 -27.11 7.53
N ALA A 509 1.37 -27.56 6.75
CA ALA A 509 1.87 -28.92 6.81
C ALA A 509 2.58 -29.24 8.13
N TYR A 510 3.36 -28.31 8.70
CA TYR A 510 3.99 -28.48 10.01
C TYR A 510 2.94 -28.62 11.12
N ARG A 511 1.91 -27.77 11.14
CA ARG A 511 0.79 -27.86 12.09
C ARG A 511 0.02 -29.16 12.00
N ALA A 512 -0.15 -29.65 10.78
CA ALA A 512 -0.77 -30.95 10.51
C ALA A 512 0.15 -32.14 10.79
N ARG A 513 1.42 -31.91 11.16
CA ARG A 513 2.43 -32.97 11.43
C ARG A 513 2.62 -33.92 10.25
N GLY A 514 2.53 -33.42 9.02
CA GLY A 514 2.70 -34.21 7.80
C GLY A 514 1.46 -34.99 7.36
N ASP A 515 0.31 -34.85 8.02
CA ASP A 515 -0.95 -35.42 7.57
C ASP A 515 -1.53 -34.57 6.44
N ILE A 516 -1.78 -35.20 5.29
CA ILE A 516 -2.20 -34.50 4.06
C ILE A 516 -3.60 -33.89 4.21
N ASP A 517 -4.56 -34.63 4.74
CA ASP A 517 -5.94 -34.15 4.83
C ASP A 517 -6.06 -33.03 5.88
N LYS A 518 -5.39 -33.16 7.01
CA LYS A 518 -5.29 -32.06 7.98
C LYS A 518 -4.53 -30.86 7.46
N THR A 519 -3.54 -31.07 6.59
CA THR A 519 -2.85 -29.94 5.92
C THR A 519 -3.83 -29.15 5.08
N ILE A 520 -4.68 -29.80 4.32
CA ILE A 520 -5.72 -29.14 3.50
C ILE A 520 -6.70 -28.37 4.40
N GLU A 521 -7.16 -28.98 5.49
CA GLU A 521 -8.03 -28.31 6.47
C GLU A 521 -7.34 -27.05 7.08
N GLU A 522 -6.06 -27.12 7.41
CA GLU A 522 -5.32 -25.95 7.91
C GLU A 522 -5.15 -24.87 6.84
N VAL A 523 -4.92 -25.24 5.58
CA VAL A 523 -4.88 -24.31 4.45
C VAL A 523 -6.23 -23.62 4.26
N GLU A 524 -7.34 -24.35 4.31
CA GLU A 524 -8.69 -23.79 4.21
C GLU A 524 -8.99 -22.79 5.35
N LYS A 525 -8.60 -23.13 6.59
CA LYS A 525 -8.68 -22.21 7.75
C LYS A 525 -7.83 -20.95 7.56
N MET A 526 -6.65 -21.06 6.95
CA MET A 526 -5.82 -19.90 6.65
C MET A 526 -6.46 -19.00 5.57
N VAL A 527 -7.15 -19.57 4.59
CA VAL A 527 -7.95 -18.82 3.60
C VAL A 527 -9.13 -18.10 4.30
N GLU A 528 -9.77 -18.72 5.28
CA GLU A 528 -10.80 -18.07 6.10
C GLU A 528 -10.23 -16.88 6.91
N LEU A 529 -9.06 -17.04 7.51
CA LEU A 529 -8.37 -15.93 8.18
C LEU A 529 -8.01 -14.79 7.23
N ALA A 530 -7.60 -15.11 6.00
CA ALA A 530 -7.35 -14.10 4.97
C ALA A 530 -8.63 -13.33 4.62
N MET A 531 -9.75 -14.03 4.46
CA MET A 531 -11.05 -13.38 4.22
C MET A 531 -11.48 -12.50 5.39
N GLU A 532 -11.31 -12.95 6.61
CA GLU A 532 -11.64 -12.18 7.81
C GLU A 532 -10.79 -10.89 7.90
N ALA A 533 -9.49 -10.98 7.57
CA ALA A 533 -8.62 -9.82 7.48
C ALA A 533 -9.12 -8.81 6.43
N HIS A 534 -9.57 -9.29 5.29
CA HIS A 534 -10.18 -8.44 4.27
C HIS A 534 -11.43 -7.74 4.76
N LEU A 535 -12.32 -8.42 5.46
CA LEU A 535 -13.55 -7.84 6.01
C LEU A 535 -13.25 -6.75 7.03
N GLN A 536 -12.28 -6.97 7.91
CA GLN A 536 -11.87 -6.01 8.93
C GLN A 536 -11.25 -4.75 8.30
N LYS A 537 -10.32 -4.92 7.34
CA LYS A 537 -9.77 -3.78 6.59
C LYS A 537 -10.84 -3.08 5.76
N LYS A 538 -11.76 -3.81 5.13
CA LYS A 538 -12.88 -3.24 4.36
C LYS A 538 -13.73 -2.32 5.23
N SER A 539 -14.12 -2.77 6.42
CA SER A 539 -14.87 -1.96 7.38
C SER A 539 -14.13 -0.66 7.76
N PHE A 540 -12.81 -0.74 7.94
CA PHE A 540 -11.99 0.44 8.21
C PHE A 540 -11.93 1.38 7.01
N ILE A 541 -11.71 0.87 5.79
CA ILE A 541 -11.67 1.65 4.55
C ILE A 541 -13.03 2.33 4.29
N GLU A 542 -14.16 1.61 4.46
CA GLU A 542 -15.50 2.19 4.35
C GLU A 542 -15.70 3.38 5.29
N LYS A 543 -15.21 3.26 6.51
CA LYS A 543 -15.27 4.35 7.50
C LYS A 543 -14.51 5.60 7.03
N ILE A 544 -13.31 5.43 6.46
CA ILE A 544 -12.51 6.57 5.97
C ILE A 544 -12.92 7.07 4.58
N MET A 545 -13.87 6.37 3.93
CA MET A 545 -14.54 6.81 2.69
C MET A 545 -15.88 7.52 2.96
N SER A 546 -16.47 7.37 4.15
CA SER A 546 -17.88 7.69 4.40
C SER A 546 -18.19 9.17 4.54
N LYS A 547 -17.22 10.02 4.87
CA LYS A 547 -17.44 11.43 5.24
C LYS A 547 -16.43 12.35 4.58
N GLU A 548 -16.88 13.53 4.15
CA GLU A 548 -16.03 14.59 3.61
C GLU A 548 -14.90 14.98 4.59
N GLY A 549 -13.70 15.17 4.04
CA GLY A 549 -12.49 15.45 4.80
C GLY A 549 -11.73 14.20 5.26
N LEU A 550 -12.30 12.99 5.12
CA LEU A 550 -11.58 11.75 5.40
C LEU A 550 -10.70 11.32 4.22
N PRO A 551 -9.63 10.55 4.45
CA PRO A 551 -8.56 10.29 3.47
C PRO A 551 -9.01 9.72 2.11
N LEU A 552 -10.04 8.88 2.07
CA LEU A 552 -10.52 8.23 0.86
C LEU A 552 -11.91 8.69 0.41
N TRP A 553 -12.48 9.72 1.04
CA TRP A 553 -13.78 10.25 0.67
C TRP A 553 -13.90 10.56 -0.83
N GLN A 554 -12.91 11.25 -1.36
CA GLN A 554 -12.96 11.73 -2.73
C GLN A 554 -12.94 10.62 -3.77
N VAL A 555 -12.14 9.55 -3.55
CA VAL A 555 -12.05 8.43 -4.50
C VAL A 555 -13.23 7.47 -4.41
N GLY A 556 -13.98 7.52 -3.31
CA GLY A 556 -15.21 6.76 -3.11
C GLY A 556 -16.48 7.44 -3.65
N LYS A 557 -16.43 8.73 -3.99
CA LYS A 557 -17.56 9.43 -4.61
C LYS A 557 -17.56 9.30 -6.12
N LYS A 558 -18.73 9.52 -6.72
CA LYS A 558 -18.89 9.47 -8.17
C LYS A 558 -18.02 10.51 -8.88
N ALA A 559 -17.25 10.06 -9.86
CA ALA A 559 -16.51 10.89 -10.79
C ALA A 559 -17.41 11.39 -11.95
N GLU A 560 -16.83 12.03 -12.97
CA GLU A 560 -17.56 12.62 -14.10
C GLU A 560 -18.39 11.62 -14.91
N ASP A 561 -17.99 10.35 -14.96
CA ASP A 561 -18.70 9.26 -15.61
C ASP A 561 -19.77 8.60 -14.71
N GLY A 562 -20.03 9.18 -13.53
CA GLY A 562 -21.02 8.66 -12.58
C GLY A 562 -20.58 7.45 -11.76
N ARG A 563 -19.33 6.97 -11.89
CA ARG A 563 -18.75 5.85 -11.14
C ARG A 563 -17.65 6.33 -10.18
N PRO A 564 -17.49 5.76 -8.98
CA PRO A 564 -16.37 6.10 -8.12
C PRO A 564 -15.04 5.55 -8.67
N TYR A 565 -13.92 6.13 -8.23
CA TYR A 565 -12.59 5.57 -8.53
C TYR A 565 -12.35 4.24 -7.80
N ILE A 566 -12.87 4.09 -6.60
CA ILE A 566 -12.80 2.88 -5.79
C ILE A 566 -14.21 2.52 -5.34
N ASP A 567 -14.69 1.34 -5.73
CA ASP A 567 -15.96 0.77 -5.28
C ASP A 567 -15.71 -0.61 -4.65
N LEU A 568 -15.78 -0.65 -3.32
CA LEU A 568 -15.45 -1.85 -2.54
C LEU A 568 -16.46 -3.01 -2.69
N ASN A 569 -17.63 -2.74 -3.25
CA ASN A 569 -18.74 -3.71 -3.34
C ASN A 569 -18.97 -4.22 -4.77
N ARG A 570 -18.18 -3.75 -5.72
CA ARG A 570 -18.29 -4.18 -7.12
C ARG A 570 -17.32 -5.32 -7.45
N GLU A 571 -17.64 -6.05 -8.51
CA GLU A 571 -16.75 -7.07 -9.08
C GLU A 571 -15.41 -6.50 -9.58
N ASP A 572 -15.33 -5.18 -9.79
CA ASP A 572 -14.13 -4.45 -10.19
C ASP A 572 -13.07 -4.40 -9.07
N THR A 573 -13.44 -4.72 -7.82
CA THR A 573 -12.51 -4.78 -6.70
C THR A 573 -12.21 -6.22 -6.32
N SER A 574 -10.96 -6.64 -6.51
CA SER A 574 -10.47 -7.98 -6.16
C SER A 574 -9.89 -8.02 -4.75
N TYR A 575 -10.44 -8.90 -3.92
CA TYR A 575 -9.89 -9.27 -2.62
C TYR A 575 -8.95 -10.45 -2.83
N ILE A 576 -7.69 -10.33 -2.45
CA ILE A 576 -6.64 -11.21 -2.95
C ILE A 576 -6.12 -12.12 -1.85
N VAL A 577 -6.16 -13.43 -2.09
CA VAL A 577 -5.50 -14.44 -1.27
C VAL A 577 -4.27 -14.94 -2.01
N GLY A 578 -3.10 -14.65 -1.44
CA GLY A 578 -1.83 -15.12 -1.94
C GLY A 578 -1.42 -16.45 -1.31
N MET A 579 -0.34 -17.05 -1.82
CA MET A 579 0.26 -18.26 -1.26
C MET A 579 1.78 -18.19 -1.35
N ILE A 580 2.47 -18.93 -0.50
CA ILE A 580 3.93 -19.08 -0.54
C ILE A 580 4.35 -20.51 -0.16
N GLY A 581 5.43 -21.00 -0.78
CA GLY A 581 6.10 -22.23 -0.36
C GLY A 581 5.37 -23.51 -0.70
N LEU A 582 4.60 -23.58 -1.80
CA LEU A 582 3.96 -24.83 -2.22
C LEU A 582 4.98 -25.95 -2.41
N ASN A 583 6.12 -25.65 -3.01
CA ASN A 583 7.19 -26.61 -3.22
C ASN A 583 7.70 -27.19 -1.90
N GLU A 584 7.91 -26.36 -0.90
CA GLU A 584 8.38 -26.75 0.44
C GLU A 584 7.29 -27.50 1.23
N CYS A 585 6.03 -27.10 1.10
CA CYS A 585 4.89 -27.80 1.67
C CYS A 585 4.81 -29.25 1.16
N VAL A 586 4.86 -29.43 -0.16
CA VAL A 586 4.80 -30.74 -0.79
C VAL A 586 6.03 -31.57 -0.42
N LYS A 587 7.22 -30.98 -0.41
CA LYS A 587 8.46 -31.64 0.01
C LYS A 587 8.37 -32.17 1.44
N PHE A 588 7.80 -31.41 2.35
CA PHE A 588 7.60 -31.85 3.73
C PHE A 588 6.63 -33.03 3.82
N LEU A 589 5.55 -33.02 3.04
CA LEU A 589 4.51 -34.05 3.06
C LEU A 589 4.92 -35.35 2.38
N THR A 590 5.73 -35.29 1.30
CA THR A 590 6.07 -36.45 0.45
C THR A 590 7.53 -36.84 0.50
N GLY A 591 8.40 -35.99 1.01
CA GLY A 591 9.85 -36.12 0.91
C GLY A 591 10.42 -35.68 -0.45
N GLN A 592 9.60 -35.28 -1.42
CA GLN A 592 9.99 -34.92 -2.78
C GLN A 592 9.45 -33.54 -3.15
N GLU A 593 10.20 -32.81 -3.98
CA GLU A 593 9.78 -31.50 -4.51
C GLU A 593 8.70 -31.66 -5.61
N LEU A 594 8.02 -30.58 -5.93
CA LEU A 594 6.93 -30.56 -6.94
C LEU A 594 7.31 -31.19 -8.29
N HIS A 595 8.55 -31.05 -8.71
CA HIS A 595 9.03 -31.51 -10.01
C HIS A 595 9.55 -32.94 -10.00
N GLU A 596 9.77 -33.56 -8.83
CA GLU A 596 10.48 -34.83 -8.72
C GLU A 596 9.58 -36.05 -8.98
N SER A 597 8.25 -35.92 -8.74
CA SER A 597 7.32 -37.01 -9.03
C SER A 597 5.92 -36.49 -9.41
N LYS A 598 5.17 -37.34 -10.11
CA LYS A 598 3.78 -37.06 -10.47
C LYS A 598 2.88 -36.97 -9.23
N GLU A 599 3.16 -37.76 -8.22
CA GLU A 599 2.44 -37.81 -6.94
C GLU A 599 2.60 -36.48 -6.20
N SER A 600 3.82 -35.98 -6.08
CA SER A 600 4.13 -34.69 -5.46
C SER A 600 3.48 -33.54 -6.24
N TYR A 601 3.58 -33.58 -7.55
CA TYR A 601 2.93 -32.59 -8.41
C TYR A 601 1.40 -32.57 -8.25
N ASN A 602 0.75 -33.76 -8.26
CA ASN A 602 -0.69 -33.87 -8.10
C ASN A 602 -1.14 -33.43 -6.69
N LEU A 603 -0.34 -33.70 -5.66
CA LEU A 603 -0.62 -33.19 -4.32
C LEU A 603 -0.58 -31.65 -4.29
N GLY A 604 0.40 -31.02 -4.96
CA GLY A 604 0.43 -29.59 -5.12
C GLY A 604 -0.84 -29.03 -5.78
N LEU A 605 -1.29 -29.66 -6.87
CA LEU A 605 -2.56 -29.29 -7.52
C LEU A 605 -3.76 -29.46 -6.58
N LYS A 606 -3.82 -30.55 -5.78
CA LYS A 606 -4.89 -30.80 -4.80
C LYS A 606 -4.94 -29.69 -3.76
N ILE A 607 -3.79 -29.23 -3.24
CA ILE A 607 -3.71 -28.15 -2.23
C ILE A 607 -4.21 -26.82 -2.83
N ILE A 608 -3.74 -26.43 -4.00
CA ILE A 608 -4.18 -25.17 -4.64
C ILE A 608 -5.65 -25.24 -5.06
N SER A 609 -6.14 -26.41 -5.50
CA SER A 609 -7.56 -26.61 -5.79
C SER A 609 -8.44 -26.44 -4.55
N ALA A 610 -8.00 -26.92 -3.38
CA ALA A 610 -8.70 -26.71 -2.11
C ALA A 610 -8.77 -25.22 -1.75
N MET A 611 -7.66 -24.50 -1.89
CA MET A 611 -7.67 -23.03 -1.72
C MET A 611 -8.65 -22.33 -2.65
N TYR A 612 -8.64 -22.71 -3.92
CA TYR A 612 -9.53 -22.14 -4.93
C TYR A 612 -11.01 -22.40 -4.59
N LEU A 613 -11.37 -23.64 -4.25
CA LEU A 613 -12.74 -24.00 -3.88
C LEU A 613 -13.19 -23.28 -2.61
N LYS A 614 -12.31 -23.18 -1.60
CA LYS A 614 -12.60 -22.41 -0.38
C LYS A 614 -12.77 -20.92 -0.68
N ALA A 615 -11.94 -20.35 -1.52
CA ALA A 615 -12.10 -18.95 -1.95
C ALA A 615 -13.46 -18.73 -2.65
N LYS A 616 -13.88 -19.64 -3.53
CA LYS A 616 -15.20 -19.58 -4.19
C LYS A 616 -16.39 -19.75 -3.23
N GLU A 617 -16.26 -20.58 -2.23
CA GLU A 617 -17.24 -20.70 -1.15
C GLU A 617 -17.41 -19.35 -0.40
N LEU A 618 -16.27 -18.74 -0.01
CA LEU A 618 -16.26 -17.47 0.71
C LEU A 618 -16.71 -16.30 -0.17
N GLU A 619 -16.34 -16.27 -1.45
CA GLU A 619 -16.81 -15.31 -2.46
C GLU A 619 -18.33 -15.29 -2.49
N LYS A 620 -18.95 -16.46 -2.58
CA LYS A 620 -20.41 -16.61 -2.59
C LYS A 620 -21.04 -16.21 -1.26
N LYS A 621 -20.44 -16.61 -0.13
CA LYS A 621 -20.93 -16.31 1.21
C LYS A 621 -20.95 -14.81 1.52
N TYR A 622 -19.86 -14.11 1.19
CA TYR A 622 -19.69 -12.70 1.52
C TYR A 622 -20.04 -11.75 0.37
N LYS A 623 -20.32 -12.27 -0.83
CA LYS A 623 -20.62 -11.51 -2.05
C LYS A 623 -19.53 -10.50 -2.38
N LEU A 624 -18.27 -10.89 -2.22
CA LEU A 624 -17.07 -10.12 -2.55
C LEU A 624 -16.25 -10.91 -3.56
N ASN A 625 -15.59 -10.24 -4.50
CA ASN A 625 -14.78 -10.86 -5.54
C ASN A 625 -13.43 -11.34 -4.95
N LEU A 626 -13.43 -12.53 -4.33
CA LEU A 626 -12.27 -13.15 -3.70
C LEU A 626 -11.50 -13.99 -4.71
N LYS A 627 -10.23 -13.69 -4.94
CA LYS A 627 -9.39 -14.30 -5.96
C LYS A 627 -8.07 -14.80 -5.40
N LEU A 628 -7.54 -15.87 -6.00
CA LEU A 628 -6.16 -16.27 -5.75
C LEU A 628 -5.21 -15.48 -6.64
N GLU A 629 -4.04 -15.13 -6.09
CA GLU A 629 -2.92 -14.50 -6.80
C GLU A 629 -1.59 -15.08 -6.31
N GLU A 630 -0.61 -15.24 -7.17
CA GLU A 630 0.75 -15.48 -6.71
C GLU A 630 1.24 -14.29 -5.89
N SER A 631 1.76 -14.55 -4.68
CA SER A 631 2.16 -13.48 -3.76
C SER A 631 3.34 -12.67 -4.26
N PRO A 632 3.38 -11.35 -4.00
CA PRO A 632 4.63 -10.59 -4.02
C PRO A 632 5.52 -11.11 -2.87
N ALA A 633 6.54 -11.90 -3.21
CA ALA A 633 7.22 -12.76 -2.24
C ALA A 633 8.43 -12.14 -1.55
N GLU A 634 8.90 -10.97 -1.99
CA GLU A 634 10.19 -10.39 -1.57
C GLU A 634 10.42 -10.40 -0.05
N SER A 635 9.51 -9.78 0.71
CA SER A 635 9.60 -9.75 2.17
C SER A 635 8.89 -10.92 2.86
N ALA A 636 7.78 -11.39 2.28
CA ALA A 636 6.97 -12.46 2.85
C ALA A 636 7.71 -13.79 2.91
N SER A 637 8.43 -14.15 1.85
CA SER A 637 9.21 -15.38 1.73
C SER A 637 10.27 -15.50 2.85
N LEU A 638 11.08 -14.45 3.00
CA LEU A 638 12.10 -14.38 4.06
C LEU A 638 11.47 -14.38 5.46
N ARG A 639 10.45 -13.55 5.65
CA ARG A 639 9.80 -13.38 6.96
C ARG A 639 9.18 -14.69 7.45
N LEU A 640 8.38 -15.35 6.61
CA LEU A 640 7.67 -16.57 6.98
C LEU A 640 8.65 -17.71 7.23
N ALA A 641 9.70 -17.86 6.42
CA ALA A 641 10.75 -18.85 6.66
C ALA A 641 11.46 -18.63 8.00
N LYS A 642 11.76 -17.39 8.39
CA LYS A 642 12.37 -17.06 9.69
C LYS A 642 11.46 -17.37 10.86
N ILE A 643 10.17 -17.07 10.75
CA ILE A 643 9.20 -17.39 11.80
C ILE A 643 9.09 -18.90 11.98
N ASP A 644 8.99 -19.64 10.88
CA ASP A 644 8.84 -21.10 10.94
C ASP A 644 10.08 -21.79 11.52
N LEU A 645 11.29 -21.28 11.27
CA LEU A 645 12.51 -21.76 11.93
C LEU A 645 12.48 -21.56 13.46
N GLN A 646 11.71 -20.59 13.97
CA GLN A 646 11.53 -20.35 15.40
C GLN A 646 10.36 -21.16 15.99
N GLU A 647 9.24 -21.23 15.27
CA GLU A 647 8.01 -21.90 15.74
C GLU A 647 8.04 -23.43 15.53
N PHE A 648 8.73 -23.90 14.49
CA PHE A 648 8.83 -25.31 14.08
C PHE A 648 10.28 -25.68 13.73
N PRO A 649 11.23 -25.57 14.69
CA PRO A 649 12.66 -25.72 14.42
C PRO A 649 13.03 -27.06 13.84
N GLU A 650 12.38 -28.15 14.25
CA GLU A 650 12.69 -29.51 13.79
C GLU A 650 12.24 -29.77 12.36
N GLU A 651 11.05 -29.29 12.00
CA GLU A 651 10.45 -29.48 10.67
C GLU A 651 11.05 -28.46 9.67
N ALA A 652 11.00 -27.17 10.02
CA ALA A 652 11.43 -26.08 9.13
C ALA A 652 12.94 -26.15 8.83
N SER A 653 13.78 -26.60 9.77
CA SER A 653 15.23 -26.74 9.52
C SER A 653 15.57 -27.67 8.35
N LYS A 654 14.72 -28.64 8.03
CA LYS A 654 14.94 -29.61 6.94
C LYS A 654 14.45 -29.07 5.59
N ILE A 655 13.55 -28.09 5.59
CA ILE A 655 12.77 -27.67 4.42
C ILE A 655 13.13 -26.27 3.95
N VAL A 656 13.35 -25.31 4.88
CA VAL A 656 13.68 -23.91 4.55
C VAL A 656 14.96 -23.84 3.72
N ARG A 657 14.89 -23.06 2.63
CA ARG A 657 15.99 -22.85 1.69
C ARG A 657 16.89 -21.67 2.10
N GLY A 658 18.05 -21.59 1.45
CA GLY A 658 19.01 -20.50 1.64
C GLY A 658 20.07 -20.77 2.69
N ASN A 659 20.84 -19.74 3.06
CA ASN A 659 21.93 -19.85 4.04
C ASN A 659 21.42 -19.53 5.45
N LYS A 660 21.22 -20.57 6.25
CA LYS A 660 20.69 -20.44 7.62
C LYS A 660 21.67 -19.75 8.58
N GLU A 661 22.97 -19.94 8.40
CA GLU A 661 24.00 -19.32 9.24
C GLU A 661 24.04 -17.80 9.06
N LYS A 662 23.82 -17.34 7.84
CA LYS A 662 23.72 -15.91 7.51
C LYS A 662 22.33 -15.32 7.71
N GLY A 663 21.33 -16.14 8.03
CA GLY A 663 19.93 -15.71 8.11
C GLY A 663 19.31 -15.32 6.76
N GLU A 664 19.94 -15.71 5.65
CA GLU A 664 19.47 -15.51 4.28
C GLU A 664 18.60 -16.70 3.85
N VAL A 665 17.45 -16.84 4.48
CA VAL A 665 16.53 -17.98 4.32
C VAL A 665 15.26 -17.56 3.59
N TYR A 666 14.64 -18.50 2.88
CA TYR A 666 13.41 -18.21 2.14
C TYR A 666 12.59 -19.48 1.84
N TYR A 667 11.33 -19.28 1.50
CA TYR A 667 10.49 -20.25 0.82
C TYR A 667 10.37 -19.91 -0.67
N THR A 668 10.24 -20.92 -1.51
CA THR A 668 9.98 -20.73 -2.94
C THR A 668 8.69 -19.92 -3.13
N ASN A 669 8.72 -18.98 -4.09
CA ASN A 669 7.57 -18.12 -4.35
C ASN A 669 6.38 -18.96 -4.83
N SER A 670 5.23 -18.72 -4.21
CA SER A 670 3.90 -19.20 -4.60
C SER A 670 3.88 -20.67 -5.03
N VAL A 671 3.55 -20.94 -6.29
CA VAL A 671 3.46 -22.29 -6.89
C VAL A 671 4.67 -22.65 -7.75
N HIS A 672 5.73 -21.82 -7.71
CA HIS A 672 6.90 -22.05 -8.54
C HIS A 672 7.66 -23.32 -8.15
N PHE A 673 8.24 -23.96 -9.14
CA PHE A 673 9.29 -24.95 -8.89
C PHE A 673 10.53 -24.26 -8.33
N ALA A 674 11.31 -24.98 -7.55
CA ALA A 674 12.54 -24.46 -7.01
C ALA A 674 13.43 -23.83 -8.11
N PRO A 675 14.11 -22.70 -7.84
CA PRO A 675 14.94 -22.04 -8.84
C PRO A 675 16.04 -22.95 -9.41
N ASP A 676 16.58 -23.81 -8.56
CA ASP A 676 17.66 -24.78 -8.84
C ASP A 676 17.16 -26.16 -9.30
N ALA A 677 15.83 -26.33 -9.50
CA ALA A 677 15.28 -27.58 -9.98
C ALA A 677 15.88 -27.98 -11.35
N PRO A 678 16.42 -29.21 -11.50
CA PRO A 678 17.11 -29.67 -12.70
C PRO A 678 16.11 -30.11 -13.78
N ILE A 679 15.24 -29.18 -14.19
CA ILE A 679 14.23 -29.39 -15.22
C ILE A 679 14.44 -28.42 -16.37
N ASP A 680 14.08 -28.82 -17.57
CA ASP A 680 14.14 -27.95 -18.73
C ASP A 680 13.07 -26.83 -18.67
N ILE A 681 13.28 -25.80 -19.47
CA ILE A 681 12.43 -24.60 -19.48
C ILE A 681 10.99 -24.94 -19.88
N ILE A 682 10.78 -25.82 -20.86
CA ILE A 682 9.45 -26.22 -21.33
C ILE A 682 8.69 -26.94 -20.22
N SER A 683 9.33 -27.94 -19.60
CA SER A 683 8.74 -28.67 -18.46
C SER A 683 8.38 -27.72 -17.30
N ARG A 684 9.19 -26.70 -17.03
CA ARG A 684 8.90 -25.66 -16.04
C ARG A 684 7.66 -24.85 -16.42
N ILE A 685 7.58 -24.36 -17.65
CA ILE A 685 6.44 -23.54 -18.12
C ILE A 685 5.13 -24.37 -18.11
N VAL A 686 5.16 -25.60 -18.64
CA VAL A 686 4.01 -26.52 -18.64
C VAL A 686 3.55 -26.85 -17.22
N GLY A 687 4.50 -27.19 -16.34
CA GLY A 687 4.19 -27.56 -14.98
C GLY A 687 3.59 -26.40 -14.16
N GLN A 688 4.23 -25.22 -14.21
CA GLN A 688 3.70 -24.04 -13.50
C GLN A 688 2.39 -23.55 -14.14
N GLY A 689 2.30 -23.53 -15.46
CA GLY A 689 1.11 -23.06 -16.19
C GLY A 689 -0.20 -23.77 -15.83
N ARG A 690 -0.16 -25.02 -15.38
CA ARG A 690 -1.37 -25.71 -14.92
C ARG A 690 -1.95 -25.13 -13.63
N PHE A 691 -1.12 -24.62 -12.73
CA PHE A 691 -1.59 -23.92 -11.53
C PHE A 691 -2.25 -22.57 -11.88
N HIS A 692 -1.82 -21.93 -12.97
CA HIS A 692 -2.34 -20.62 -13.38
C HIS A 692 -3.84 -20.61 -13.65
N THR A 693 -4.41 -21.76 -14.05
CA THR A 693 -5.87 -21.88 -14.26
C THR A 693 -6.70 -21.75 -12.97
N LEU A 694 -6.05 -21.96 -11.81
CA LEU A 694 -6.68 -21.84 -10.49
C LEU A 694 -6.36 -20.47 -9.84
N ILE A 695 -5.42 -19.71 -10.41
CA ILE A 695 -4.92 -18.45 -9.85
C ILE A 695 -5.42 -17.28 -10.72
N GLU A 696 -6.69 -16.94 -10.54
CA GLU A 696 -7.44 -16.04 -11.45
C GLU A 696 -6.95 -14.59 -11.44
N SER A 697 -6.40 -14.10 -10.32
CA SER A 697 -6.00 -12.69 -10.16
C SER A 697 -4.56 -12.41 -10.59
N GLY A 698 -3.83 -13.44 -11.03
CA GLY A 698 -2.52 -13.28 -11.65
C GLY A 698 -1.47 -14.27 -11.20
N ALA A 699 -0.82 -14.84 -12.21
CA ALA A 699 0.28 -15.77 -12.06
C ALA A 699 1.29 -15.58 -13.20
N ILE A 700 2.57 -15.79 -12.94
CA ILE A 700 3.66 -15.55 -13.87
C ILE A 700 4.70 -16.66 -13.85
N THR A 701 5.18 -17.06 -15.01
CA THR A 701 6.36 -17.92 -15.12
C THR A 701 7.58 -17.10 -15.53
N HIS A 702 8.64 -17.18 -14.74
CA HIS A 702 9.93 -16.56 -15.03
C HIS A 702 10.87 -17.56 -15.73
N VAL A 703 11.43 -17.14 -16.85
CA VAL A 703 12.49 -17.85 -17.57
C VAL A 703 13.78 -17.08 -17.42
N PHE A 704 14.69 -17.61 -16.62
CA PHE A 704 16.02 -17.05 -16.42
C PHE A 704 16.97 -17.63 -17.48
N LEU A 705 17.54 -16.75 -18.31
CA LEU A 705 18.42 -17.15 -19.39
C LEU A 705 19.87 -17.39 -18.95
N GLY A 706 20.24 -16.91 -17.76
CA GLY A 706 21.64 -16.87 -17.36
C GLY A 706 22.49 -16.09 -18.38
N GLU A 707 23.67 -16.58 -18.67
CA GLU A 707 24.57 -15.99 -19.71
C GLU A 707 24.16 -16.30 -21.15
N GLN A 708 23.17 -17.17 -21.36
CA GLN A 708 22.73 -17.58 -22.68
C GLN A 708 22.12 -16.40 -23.45
N ALA A 709 22.45 -16.33 -24.73
CA ALA A 709 21.91 -15.35 -25.66
C ALA A 709 21.11 -16.06 -26.76
N PRO A 710 19.86 -16.50 -26.45
CA PRO A 710 19.05 -17.17 -27.45
C PRO A 710 18.74 -16.24 -28.62
N SER A 711 18.51 -16.83 -29.80
CA SER A 711 18.04 -16.05 -30.96
C SER A 711 16.61 -15.54 -30.70
N SER A 712 16.23 -14.46 -31.36
CA SER A 712 14.85 -13.95 -31.34
C SER A 712 13.85 -15.01 -31.79
N GLU A 713 14.23 -15.87 -32.73
CA GLU A 713 13.40 -16.99 -33.20
C GLU A 713 13.21 -18.05 -32.13
N SER A 714 14.23 -18.36 -31.32
CA SER A 714 14.10 -19.30 -30.21
C SER A 714 13.11 -18.76 -29.14
N ILE A 715 13.17 -17.47 -28.86
CA ILE A 715 12.19 -16.84 -27.94
C ILE A 715 10.78 -16.82 -28.56
N PHE A 716 10.66 -16.52 -29.86
CA PHE A 716 9.38 -16.57 -30.54
C PHE A 716 8.77 -17.97 -30.47
N ASN A 717 9.53 -19.02 -30.79
CA ASN A 717 9.07 -20.40 -30.70
C ASN A 717 8.64 -20.78 -29.26
N LEU A 718 9.36 -20.27 -28.24
CA LEU A 718 9.00 -20.48 -26.84
C LEU A 718 7.65 -19.81 -26.51
N VAL A 719 7.46 -18.56 -26.90
CA VAL A 719 6.21 -17.81 -26.68
C VAL A 719 5.04 -18.47 -27.42
N GLN A 720 5.25 -18.88 -28.68
CA GLN A 720 4.22 -19.57 -29.48
C GLN A 720 3.83 -20.92 -28.83
N LYS A 721 4.79 -21.75 -28.46
CA LYS A 721 4.51 -23.02 -27.76
C LYS A 721 3.84 -22.80 -26.42
N THR A 722 4.23 -21.75 -25.68
CA THR A 722 3.56 -21.40 -24.44
C THR A 722 2.08 -21.07 -24.66
N TRP A 723 1.76 -20.37 -25.75
CA TRP A 723 0.38 -20.11 -26.17
C TRP A 723 -0.36 -21.39 -26.52
N GLU A 724 0.21 -22.22 -27.38
CA GLU A 724 -0.46 -23.38 -27.97
C GLU A 724 -0.58 -24.56 -27.01
N GLU A 725 0.46 -24.84 -26.22
CA GLU A 725 0.60 -26.11 -25.48
C GLU A 725 0.42 -25.97 -23.96
N THR A 726 0.27 -24.75 -23.44
CA THR A 726 0.22 -24.53 -21.97
C THR A 726 -0.97 -23.67 -21.54
N GLN A 727 -1.20 -23.58 -20.24
CA GLN A 727 -2.19 -22.69 -19.61
C GLN A 727 -1.52 -21.51 -18.89
N THR A 728 -0.28 -21.23 -19.20
CA THR A 728 0.46 -20.11 -18.62
C THR A 728 -0.28 -18.79 -18.87
N ALA A 729 -0.51 -18.03 -17.82
CA ALA A 729 -1.20 -16.74 -17.90
C ALA A 729 -0.25 -15.62 -18.33
N GLN A 730 0.98 -15.63 -17.79
CA GLN A 730 1.99 -14.62 -18.08
C GLN A 730 3.38 -15.27 -18.12
N LEU A 731 4.20 -14.83 -19.06
CA LEU A 731 5.59 -15.28 -19.23
C LEU A 731 6.53 -14.06 -19.29
N THR A 732 7.63 -14.13 -18.57
CA THR A 732 8.71 -13.14 -18.70
C THR A 732 10.06 -13.82 -18.93
N ILE A 733 10.87 -13.19 -19.75
CA ILE A 733 12.22 -13.63 -20.09
C ILE A 733 13.20 -12.70 -19.38
N SER A 734 14.05 -13.26 -18.53
CA SER A 734 15.00 -12.49 -17.71
C SER A 734 16.43 -12.79 -18.10
N PRO A 735 17.06 -11.97 -18.97
CA PRO A 735 18.49 -12.06 -19.24
C PRO A 735 19.29 -11.51 -18.06
N GLU A 736 20.50 -12.01 -17.87
CA GLU A 736 21.41 -11.53 -16.86
C GLU A 736 22.31 -10.40 -17.36
N PHE A 737 22.61 -9.46 -16.47
CA PHE A 737 23.43 -8.29 -16.77
C PHE A 737 24.52 -8.09 -15.73
N THR A 738 25.67 -7.63 -16.18
CA THR A 738 26.73 -7.10 -15.32
C THR A 738 26.67 -5.58 -15.34
N TYR A 739 26.66 -4.96 -14.17
CA TYR A 739 26.71 -3.53 -14.00
C TYR A 739 28.14 -3.09 -13.66
N CYS A 740 28.76 -2.31 -14.53
CA CYS A 740 30.06 -1.71 -14.26
C CYS A 740 29.93 -0.54 -13.29
N GLN A 741 30.59 -0.62 -12.13
CA GLN A 741 30.53 0.44 -11.11
C GLN A 741 31.27 1.72 -11.56
N ASP A 742 32.29 1.62 -12.41
CA ASP A 742 33.10 2.75 -12.86
C ASP A 742 32.42 3.58 -13.97
N CYS A 743 31.99 2.93 -15.05
CA CYS A 743 31.37 3.62 -16.18
C CYS A 743 29.82 3.65 -16.11
N HIS A 744 29.22 2.93 -15.14
CA HIS A 744 27.78 2.80 -14.92
C HIS A 744 27.01 2.24 -16.13
N ARG A 745 27.67 1.45 -16.97
CA ARG A 745 27.03 0.77 -18.10
C ARG A 745 26.62 -0.64 -17.71
N LEU A 746 25.54 -1.09 -18.32
CA LEU A 746 25.12 -2.48 -18.30
C LEU A 746 25.72 -3.21 -19.49
N SER A 747 26.26 -4.39 -19.24
CA SER A 747 26.62 -5.37 -20.26
C SER A 747 25.92 -6.68 -19.98
N ARG A 748 25.57 -7.43 -21.00
CA ARG A 748 24.95 -8.73 -20.87
C ARG A 748 25.96 -9.77 -20.38
N GLY A 749 25.53 -10.69 -19.50
CA GLY A 749 26.36 -11.78 -18.94
C GLY A 749 27.23 -11.34 -17.78
N TYR A 750 27.93 -12.34 -17.17
CA TYR A 750 28.86 -12.11 -16.08
C TYR A 750 30.26 -11.69 -16.56
N ASN A 751 30.96 -10.90 -15.76
CA ASN A 751 32.38 -10.58 -15.94
C ASN A 751 32.77 -9.93 -17.28
N ARG A 752 31.96 -8.98 -17.77
CA ARG A 752 32.32 -8.19 -18.95
C ARG A 752 32.53 -6.71 -18.63
#